data_ef419d8a9a87d6c9cb8671004b3a1a1d
#
_entry.id   ef419d8a9a87d6c9cb8671004b3a1a1d
#
_cell.length_a   1.000
_cell.length_b   1.000
_cell.length_c   1.000
_cell.angle_alpha   90.00
_cell.angle_beta   90.00
_cell.angle_gamma   90.00
#
_symmetry.space_group_name_H-M   'P 1'
#
loop_
_entity.id
_entity.type
_entity.pdbx_description
1 polymer ?
#
loop_
_entity_poly.entity_id
_entity_poly.type
_entity_poly.pdbx_seq_one_letter_code
_entity_poly.pdbx_strand_id
1 'polypeptide(L)'
;WVGPEPHGGLYANCGLARDPLIAARVVRWLNNRYERRRNGDVDALKPFLLVASFVNPHDIVLFPIWIQRGMPSDLNDIEVPDVPMSPSDFEDLRHKPAAQVAYRASYPSCYGPYGLVAPVYQKNLQEYRNLYYRLHEAVDQPVDLVRTAITDNAATDTVIVRTSDHGELLGSHGGLHQKWFQLYDESTRVPFSIARIGSQPTSQRSVSSPTSHVDLVPTLLSAAGIDEQATADELRSSFSEVHPLTGRNLMPLVDGAEEDQRRSVYIMTRDNMPEGDTGASGAARAQSNGGETAGPLRINIAAHVATNFEGIVGRVDDGDAPGGGGHLWKLVRTFDDPATWTEPHVRQLASDGMGGPRYRTTVLSDQWELYNLDVDPVEMANRWNDDSASGVFAVMRERLDVERERCLPPRNAPWPYVTSNITSVSKVPLLPPRPMIQQAVKTRVPQQVKKRIAERRSGPRPSIPPPARLVRRVLQRAGLHPEMSSEVDVDLTGRHALVIATNHGTLGVGRPTGVFASELTVPYYEFVDAGMTVTVASPLGGEIPVDPLSLKPALRTSADDRMLGDPSLKAALTSSRAVGDLDISQFDLIYFAGGWGAAFDLGTSPVIGEQVTKANANGAVLGGVCHGPLGFLQAKNPDGSPLVAGRRLTAVTDKQVQELGITSTPQHPERELRTAGAIFESTHRRRDFLANHWVVDGNIVTGQNQNAAEKVAHLMLDAIG
;
A
#
# COMPACT_ATOMS: atom_id res chain seq x y z
N TRP A 1 -0.33 -9.23 6.31
CA TRP A 1 -0.58 -7.87 5.84
C TRP A 1 -2.07 -7.67 5.61
N VAL A 2 -2.68 -6.73 6.29
CA VAL A 2 -4.13 -6.56 6.29
C VAL A 2 -4.50 -5.21 5.70
N GLY A 3 -4.42 -5.12 4.39
CA GLY A 3 -4.93 -4.00 3.61
C GLY A 3 -3.89 -2.95 3.23
N PRO A 4 -4.20 -2.14 2.23
CA PRO A 4 -3.35 -1.06 1.75
C PRO A 4 -3.27 0.07 2.77
N GLU A 5 -2.23 0.89 2.66
CA GLU A 5 -2.08 2.07 3.49
C GLU A 5 -3.31 2.97 3.44
N PRO A 6 -3.76 3.48 4.59
CA PRO A 6 -4.95 4.31 4.68
C PRO A 6 -4.62 5.77 4.35
N HIS A 7 -4.33 6.08 3.10
CA HIS A 7 -4.19 7.47 2.68
C HIS A 7 -5.45 7.97 1.98
N GLY A 8 -5.99 9.06 2.49
CA GLY A 8 -7.06 9.83 1.87
C GLY A 8 -8.41 9.74 2.56
N GLY A 9 -8.95 10.85 2.90
CA GLY A 9 -10.16 11.26 3.58
C GLY A 9 -11.48 10.48 3.47
N LEU A 10 -11.43 9.17 3.23
CA LEU A 10 -12.60 8.31 3.33
C LEU A 10 -12.64 7.67 4.72
N TYR A 11 -13.78 7.76 5.40
CA TYR A 11 -14.00 7.17 6.72
C TYR A 11 -13.59 5.68 6.80
N ALA A 12 -13.87 4.90 5.76
CA ALA A 12 -13.49 3.49 5.70
C ALA A 12 -11.97 3.23 5.76
N ASN A 13 -11.13 4.26 5.58
CA ASN A 13 -9.68 4.19 5.66
C ASN A 13 -9.11 4.71 6.96
N CYS A 14 -9.95 5.38 7.76
CA CYS A 14 -9.57 5.93 9.05
C CYS A 14 -9.34 4.81 10.06
N GLY A 15 -8.46 5.05 11.03
CA GLY A 15 -8.23 4.15 12.15
C GLY A 15 -9.49 3.83 12.93
N LEU A 16 -10.40 4.79 13.06
CA LEU A 16 -11.72 4.57 13.67
C LEU A 16 -12.47 3.36 13.08
N ALA A 17 -12.41 3.19 11.77
CA ALA A 17 -13.06 2.06 11.10
C ALA A 17 -12.16 0.82 11.03
N ARG A 18 -10.84 1.00 10.95
CA ARG A 18 -9.88 -0.08 10.69
C ARG A 18 -9.32 -0.73 11.93
N ASP A 19 -9.02 0.04 12.96
CA ASP A 19 -8.37 -0.49 14.15
C ASP A 19 -9.21 -1.55 14.86
N PRO A 20 -10.55 -1.41 15.01
CA PRO A 20 -11.39 -2.48 15.51
C PRO A 20 -11.38 -3.75 14.64
N LEU A 21 -11.29 -3.61 13.31
CA LEU A 21 -11.21 -4.74 12.39
C LEU A 21 -9.86 -5.46 12.47
N ILE A 22 -8.77 -4.70 12.61
CA ILE A 22 -7.43 -5.25 12.84
C ILE A 22 -7.42 -6.05 14.14
N ALA A 23 -7.89 -5.44 15.23
CA ALA A 23 -7.99 -6.11 16.54
C ALA A 23 -8.80 -7.40 16.44
N ALA A 24 -9.99 -7.36 15.84
CA ALA A 24 -10.85 -8.53 15.71
C ALA A 24 -10.19 -9.68 14.93
N ARG A 25 -9.42 -9.36 13.88
CA ARG A 25 -8.66 -10.37 13.10
C ARG A 25 -7.51 -10.96 13.91
N VAL A 26 -6.76 -10.13 14.60
CA VAL A 26 -5.65 -10.56 15.45
C VAL A 26 -6.15 -11.45 16.59
N VAL A 27 -7.22 -11.02 17.29
CA VAL A 27 -7.86 -11.79 18.37
C VAL A 27 -8.36 -13.15 17.87
N ARG A 28 -9.04 -13.17 16.72
CA ARG A 28 -9.51 -14.43 16.11
C ARG A 28 -8.35 -15.36 15.78
N TRP A 29 -7.27 -14.84 15.20
CA TRP A 29 -6.09 -15.63 14.89
C TRP A 29 -5.43 -16.20 16.16
N LEU A 30 -5.26 -15.38 17.19
CA LEU A 30 -4.72 -15.78 18.48
C LEU A 30 -5.57 -16.88 19.12
N ASN A 31 -6.88 -16.67 19.22
CA ASN A 31 -7.80 -17.66 19.84
C ASN A 31 -7.77 -18.98 19.08
N ASN A 32 -7.83 -18.96 17.74
CA ASN A 32 -7.71 -20.18 16.93
C ASN A 32 -6.36 -20.88 17.16
N ARG A 33 -5.26 -20.13 17.19
CA ARG A 33 -3.93 -20.71 17.41
C ARG A 33 -3.80 -21.32 18.80
N TYR A 34 -4.27 -20.66 19.85
CA TYR A 34 -4.24 -21.18 21.20
C TYR A 34 -5.16 -22.40 21.38
N GLU A 35 -6.33 -22.42 20.74
CA GLU A 35 -7.22 -23.58 20.70
C GLU A 35 -6.54 -24.77 20.02
N ARG A 36 -5.97 -24.60 18.84
CA ARG A 36 -5.21 -25.64 18.12
C ARG A 36 -4.04 -26.15 18.95
N ARG A 37 -3.35 -25.27 19.66
CA ARG A 37 -2.26 -25.61 20.57
C ARG A 37 -2.74 -26.49 21.73
N ARG A 38 -3.86 -26.15 22.36
CA ARG A 38 -4.49 -26.97 23.40
C ARG A 38 -4.90 -28.36 22.89
N ASN A 39 -5.28 -28.45 21.63
CA ASN A 39 -5.65 -29.70 20.97
C ASN A 39 -4.44 -30.52 20.44
N GLY A 40 -3.22 -30.07 20.70
CA GLY A 40 -2.00 -30.79 20.33
C GLY A 40 -1.56 -30.66 18.86
N ASP A 41 -2.06 -29.67 18.14
CA ASP A 41 -1.66 -29.41 16.77
C ASP A 41 -0.19 -28.97 16.70
N VAL A 42 0.62 -29.76 16.01
CA VAL A 42 2.09 -29.61 15.93
C VAL A 42 2.49 -28.26 15.31
N ASP A 43 1.75 -27.77 14.31
CA ASP A 43 2.04 -26.49 13.70
C ASP A 43 1.69 -25.31 14.63
N ALA A 44 0.66 -25.48 15.45
CA ALA A 44 0.31 -24.49 16.46
C ALA A 44 1.28 -24.44 17.64
N LEU A 45 2.07 -25.50 17.87
CA LEU A 45 3.10 -25.52 18.91
C LEU A 45 4.36 -24.73 18.52
N LYS A 46 4.61 -24.50 17.24
CA LYS A 46 5.76 -23.71 16.78
C LYS A 46 5.71 -22.28 17.34
N PRO A 47 6.87 -21.67 17.65
CA PRO A 47 6.90 -20.24 18.00
C PRO A 47 6.38 -19.39 16.84
N PHE A 48 5.94 -18.17 17.16
CA PHE A 48 5.50 -17.21 16.16
C PHE A 48 5.90 -15.80 16.52
N LEU A 49 6.08 -14.97 15.51
CA LEU A 49 6.12 -13.52 15.60
C LEU A 49 4.81 -12.96 15.01
N LEU A 50 4.11 -12.12 15.77
CA LEU A 50 2.90 -11.45 15.33
C LEU A 50 3.08 -9.95 15.48
N VAL A 51 2.85 -9.21 14.40
CA VAL A 51 2.83 -7.74 14.40
C VAL A 51 1.40 -7.29 14.20
N ALA A 52 0.83 -6.59 15.19
CA ALA A 52 -0.45 -5.91 15.11
C ALA A 52 -0.18 -4.41 14.92
N SER A 53 -0.42 -3.89 13.71
CA SER A 53 -0.17 -2.50 13.35
C SER A 53 -1.51 -1.76 13.27
N PHE A 54 -1.72 -0.79 14.16
CA PHE A 54 -2.90 0.06 14.20
C PHE A 54 -2.65 1.38 13.48
N VAL A 55 -3.72 2.02 13.02
CA VAL A 55 -3.63 3.25 12.23
C VAL A 55 -3.53 4.48 13.13
N ASN A 56 -4.44 4.59 14.13
CA ASN A 56 -4.48 5.77 14.98
C ASN A 56 -3.29 5.84 15.96
N PRO A 57 -2.82 7.08 16.19
CA PRO A 57 -3.42 8.40 15.94
C PRO A 57 -3.11 9.05 14.57
N HIS A 58 -2.69 8.29 13.55
CA HIS A 58 -2.34 8.81 12.21
C HIS A 58 -3.47 9.69 11.59
N ASP A 59 -4.74 9.43 11.92
CA ASP A 59 -5.87 10.19 11.38
C ASP A 59 -5.86 11.69 11.75
N ILE A 60 -4.96 12.11 12.63
CA ILE A 60 -4.71 13.53 12.93
C ILE A 60 -4.37 14.34 11.68
N VAL A 61 -3.80 13.72 10.67
CA VAL A 61 -3.51 14.34 9.36
C VAL A 61 -4.79 14.83 8.67
N LEU A 62 -5.94 14.28 9.00
CA LEU A 62 -7.24 14.63 8.44
C LEU A 62 -7.88 15.86 9.12
N PHE A 63 -7.27 16.40 10.17
CA PHE A 63 -7.81 17.53 10.93
C PHE A 63 -8.31 18.69 10.08
N PRO A 64 -7.57 19.20 9.07
CA PRO A 64 -8.04 20.32 8.25
C PRO A 64 -9.32 19.98 7.46
N ILE A 65 -9.48 18.71 7.06
CA ILE A 65 -10.67 18.25 6.34
C ILE A 65 -11.85 18.13 7.31
N TRP A 66 -11.63 17.57 8.46
CA TRP A 66 -12.69 17.34 9.44
C TRP A 66 -13.24 18.63 10.04
N ILE A 67 -12.39 19.61 10.28
CA ILE A 67 -12.85 20.95 10.70
C ILE A 67 -13.73 21.63 9.64
N GLN A 68 -13.43 21.41 8.35
CA GLN A 68 -14.18 22.04 7.26
C GLN A 68 -15.47 21.28 6.90
N ARG A 69 -15.50 19.96 7.05
CA ARG A 69 -16.59 19.09 6.57
C ARG A 69 -17.39 18.41 7.67
N GLY A 70 -16.97 18.56 8.92
CA GLY A 70 -17.49 17.85 10.09
C GLY A 70 -16.61 16.67 10.49
N MET A 71 -16.35 16.56 11.78
CA MET A 71 -15.69 15.40 12.37
C MET A 71 -16.63 14.19 12.39
N PRO A 72 -16.09 12.96 12.33
CA PRO A 72 -16.87 11.75 12.62
C PRO A 72 -17.55 11.85 14.01
N SER A 73 -18.83 11.46 14.08
CA SER A 73 -19.61 11.53 15.34
C SER A 73 -18.93 10.76 16.48
N ASP A 74 -18.37 9.61 16.16
CA ASP A 74 -17.74 8.71 17.13
C ASP A 74 -16.55 9.36 17.88
N LEU A 75 -15.91 10.38 17.29
CA LEU A 75 -14.87 11.17 17.95
C LEU A 75 -15.41 12.27 18.86
N ASN A 76 -16.58 12.81 18.55
CA ASN A 76 -17.18 13.87 19.35
C ASN A 76 -17.67 13.34 20.71
N ASP A 77 -17.99 12.05 20.81
CA ASP A 77 -18.46 11.41 22.02
C ASP A 77 -17.33 11.02 22.99
N ILE A 78 -16.06 11.15 22.54
CA ILE A 78 -14.88 10.89 23.37
C ILE A 78 -14.51 12.17 24.12
N GLU A 79 -14.73 12.16 25.43
CA GLU A 79 -14.35 13.25 26.32
C GLU A 79 -12.85 13.16 26.65
N VAL A 80 -12.12 14.22 26.40
CA VAL A 80 -10.71 14.37 26.81
C VAL A 80 -10.54 15.73 27.49
N PRO A 81 -9.62 15.85 28.47
CA PRO A 81 -9.29 17.16 29.05
C PRO A 81 -8.65 18.05 27.98
N ASP A 82 -8.79 19.36 28.15
CA ASP A 82 -8.07 20.32 27.31
C ASP A 82 -6.55 20.09 27.42
N VAL A 83 -5.93 19.76 26.29
CA VAL A 83 -4.49 19.49 26.22
C VAL A 83 -3.72 20.82 26.31
N PRO A 84 -2.83 21.00 27.29
CA PRO A 84 -2.09 22.25 27.46
C PRO A 84 -1.30 22.64 26.22
N MET A 85 -1.17 23.93 26.00
CA MET A 85 -0.25 24.48 24.99
C MET A 85 1.20 24.16 25.39
N SER A 86 2.04 23.85 24.38
CA SER A 86 3.47 23.70 24.61
C SER A 86 4.14 25.08 24.75
N PRO A 87 5.14 25.24 25.57
CA PRO A 87 5.98 26.46 25.59
C PRO A 87 6.55 26.78 24.19
N SER A 88 6.83 25.77 23.37
CA SER A 88 7.40 25.92 22.03
C SER A 88 6.38 26.30 20.92
N ASP A 89 5.07 26.36 21.20
CA ASP A 89 4.04 26.63 20.18
C ASP A 89 4.23 27.99 19.48
N PHE A 90 4.79 28.97 20.20
CA PHE A 90 5.01 30.32 19.65
C PHE A 90 6.52 30.63 19.49
N GLU A 91 7.35 29.59 19.39
CA GLU A 91 8.78 29.73 19.23
C GLU A 91 9.15 30.47 17.94
N ASP A 92 10.15 31.34 18.04
CA ASP A 92 10.77 31.97 16.87
C ASP A 92 11.92 31.10 16.35
N LEU A 93 11.76 30.53 15.17
CA LEU A 93 12.72 29.60 14.58
C LEU A 93 13.99 30.25 14.02
N ARG A 94 14.26 31.52 14.27
CA ARG A 94 15.44 32.25 13.71
C ARG A 94 16.80 31.67 14.11
N HIS A 95 16.85 30.91 15.19
CA HIS A 95 18.07 30.23 15.70
C HIS A 95 18.04 28.72 15.44
N LYS A 96 17.10 28.26 14.64
CA LYS A 96 16.95 26.88 14.25
C LYS A 96 17.42 26.67 12.79
N PRO A 97 17.67 25.43 12.36
CA PRO A 97 18.07 25.15 10.98
C PRO A 97 17.10 25.72 9.94
N ALA A 98 17.66 26.19 8.84
CA ALA A 98 16.88 26.83 7.76
C ALA A 98 15.79 25.92 7.18
N ALA A 99 15.96 24.60 7.27
CA ALA A 99 14.96 23.61 6.84
C ALA A 99 13.64 23.76 7.59
N GLN A 100 13.69 23.99 8.90
CA GLN A 100 12.50 24.14 9.75
C GLN A 100 11.74 25.44 9.39
N VAL A 101 12.46 26.52 9.17
CA VAL A 101 11.88 27.81 8.73
C VAL A 101 11.23 27.67 7.36
N ALA A 102 11.92 27.02 6.42
CA ALA A 102 11.41 26.78 5.07
C ALA A 102 10.20 25.84 5.09
N TYR A 103 10.21 24.81 5.90
CA TYR A 103 9.09 23.90 6.07
C TYR A 103 7.86 24.62 6.62
N ARG A 104 8.00 25.40 7.70
CA ARG A 104 6.90 26.20 8.25
C ARG A 104 6.29 27.15 7.21
N ALA A 105 7.12 27.74 6.36
CA ALA A 105 6.66 28.64 5.31
C ALA A 105 5.97 27.91 4.15
N SER A 106 6.38 26.68 3.83
CA SER A 106 5.87 25.90 2.70
C SER A 106 4.65 25.04 3.05
N TYR A 107 4.52 24.62 4.30
CA TYR A 107 3.47 23.73 4.78
C TYR A 107 2.03 24.19 4.43
N PRO A 108 1.70 25.50 4.51
CA PRO A 108 0.36 25.97 4.13
C PRO A 108 -0.07 25.64 2.71
N SER A 109 0.87 25.46 1.80
CA SER A 109 0.62 25.18 0.38
C SER A 109 0.72 23.68 0.04
N CYS A 110 1.04 22.83 1.02
CA CYS A 110 1.35 21.43 0.76
C CYS A 110 0.14 20.52 0.64
N TYR A 111 -1.02 20.90 1.15
CA TYR A 111 -2.22 20.06 1.19
C TYR A 111 -3.22 20.29 0.05
N GLY A 112 -2.73 20.36 -1.20
CA GLY A 112 -3.55 20.22 -2.42
C GLY A 112 -4.86 20.98 -2.43
N PRO A 113 -6.01 20.33 -2.70
CA PRO A 113 -7.28 21.02 -3.00
C PRO A 113 -7.97 21.70 -1.80
N TYR A 114 -7.39 21.65 -0.63
CA TYR A 114 -8.02 22.16 0.61
C TYR A 114 -7.64 23.60 0.95
N GLY A 115 -6.91 24.28 0.09
CA GLY A 115 -6.51 25.67 0.27
C GLY A 115 -5.45 25.87 1.37
N LEU A 116 -5.40 27.04 1.96
CA LEU A 116 -4.45 27.38 3.01
C LEU A 116 -4.80 26.66 4.31
N VAL A 117 -4.07 25.60 4.65
CA VAL A 117 -4.31 24.80 5.86
C VAL A 117 -3.78 25.47 7.14
N ALA A 118 -2.73 26.28 7.05
CA ALA A 118 -2.17 26.95 8.23
C ALA A 118 -3.18 27.77 9.05
N PRO A 119 -4.10 28.55 8.44
CA PRO A 119 -5.13 29.25 9.21
C PRO A 119 -6.10 28.31 9.91
N VAL A 120 -6.32 27.09 9.40
CA VAL A 120 -7.19 26.10 10.04
C VAL A 120 -6.56 25.62 11.33
N TYR A 121 -5.28 25.28 11.32
CA TYR A 121 -4.55 24.87 12.52
C TYR A 121 -4.45 26.03 13.54
N GLN A 122 -4.03 27.21 13.10
CA GLN A 122 -3.85 28.36 13.99
C GLN A 122 -5.14 28.77 14.74
N LYS A 123 -6.28 28.73 14.04
CA LYS A 123 -7.57 29.06 14.64
C LYS A 123 -8.15 27.99 15.55
N ASN A 124 -7.71 26.76 15.40
CA ASN A 124 -8.29 25.61 16.09
C ASN A 124 -7.23 24.75 16.79
N LEU A 125 -6.15 25.37 17.27
CA LEU A 125 -5.00 24.64 17.83
C LEU A 125 -5.39 23.78 19.05
N GLN A 126 -6.25 24.28 19.94
CA GLN A 126 -6.74 23.51 21.07
C GLN A 126 -7.50 22.25 20.60
N GLU A 127 -8.41 22.40 19.65
CA GLU A 127 -9.16 21.28 19.11
C GLU A 127 -8.27 20.30 18.34
N TYR A 128 -7.24 20.78 17.68
CA TYR A 128 -6.25 19.93 17.02
C TYR A 128 -5.54 19.02 18.03
N ARG A 129 -5.16 19.56 19.19
CA ARG A 129 -4.52 18.81 20.29
C ARG A 129 -5.49 17.85 20.96
N ASN A 130 -6.70 18.31 21.24
CA ASN A 130 -7.75 17.48 21.84
C ASN A 130 -8.10 16.31 20.91
N LEU A 131 -8.19 16.54 19.59
CA LEU A 131 -8.42 15.48 18.61
C LEU A 131 -7.32 14.43 18.65
N TYR A 132 -6.06 14.81 18.78
CA TYR A 132 -4.96 13.84 18.88
C TYR A 132 -5.12 12.89 20.06
N TYR A 133 -5.55 13.42 21.19
CA TYR A 133 -5.85 12.61 22.39
C TYR A 133 -7.07 11.73 22.21
N ARG A 134 -8.14 12.22 21.57
CA ARG A 134 -9.31 11.38 21.23
C ARG A 134 -8.93 10.21 20.33
N LEU A 135 -8.03 10.42 19.38
CA LEU A 135 -7.54 9.35 18.51
C LEU A 135 -6.74 8.29 19.26
N HIS A 136 -5.98 8.71 20.29
CA HIS A 136 -5.30 7.77 21.19
C HIS A 136 -6.30 6.97 22.02
N GLU A 137 -7.31 7.62 22.57
CA GLU A 137 -8.37 6.95 23.33
C GLU A 137 -9.12 5.95 22.44
N ALA A 138 -9.42 6.33 21.20
CA ALA A 138 -10.11 5.47 20.24
C ALA A 138 -9.31 4.20 19.90
N VAL A 139 -7.97 4.26 19.83
CA VAL A 139 -7.13 3.09 19.51
C VAL A 139 -6.81 2.25 20.74
N ASP A 140 -6.95 2.79 21.94
CA ASP A 140 -6.61 2.06 23.17
C ASP A 140 -7.46 0.81 23.35
N GLN A 141 -8.78 0.88 23.06
CA GLN A 141 -9.67 -0.28 23.11
C GLN A 141 -9.24 -1.41 22.15
N PRO A 142 -9.02 -1.19 20.84
CA PRO A 142 -8.46 -2.19 19.94
C PRO A 142 -7.15 -2.81 20.44
N VAL A 143 -6.25 -2.00 20.96
CA VAL A 143 -4.97 -2.47 21.54
C VAL A 143 -5.22 -3.36 22.77
N ASP A 144 -6.13 -2.96 23.65
CA ASP A 144 -6.47 -3.72 24.86
C ASP A 144 -7.14 -5.05 24.55
N LEU A 145 -7.99 -5.12 23.53
CA LEU A 145 -8.58 -6.38 23.06
C LEU A 145 -7.51 -7.39 22.65
N VAL A 146 -6.46 -6.95 21.96
CA VAL A 146 -5.33 -7.82 21.57
C VAL A 146 -4.53 -8.23 22.79
N ARG A 147 -4.20 -7.29 23.68
CA ARG A 147 -3.51 -7.57 24.94
C ARG A 147 -4.27 -8.60 25.77
N THR A 148 -5.56 -8.42 25.97
CA THR A 148 -6.43 -9.30 26.72
C THR A 148 -6.45 -10.72 26.11
N ALA A 149 -6.60 -10.82 24.79
CA ALA A 149 -6.57 -12.12 24.11
C ALA A 149 -5.24 -12.87 24.31
N ILE A 150 -4.13 -12.16 24.46
CA ILE A 150 -2.84 -12.76 24.79
C ILE A 150 -2.82 -13.18 26.26
N THR A 151 -3.18 -12.30 27.20
CA THR A 151 -3.06 -12.56 28.65
C THR A 151 -3.99 -13.69 29.09
N ASP A 152 -5.20 -13.76 28.55
CA ASP A 152 -6.18 -14.79 28.89
C ASP A 152 -5.80 -16.19 28.38
N ASN A 153 -4.98 -16.26 27.36
CA ASN A 153 -4.60 -17.50 26.71
C ASN A 153 -3.11 -17.87 26.87
N ALA A 154 -2.27 -16.97 27.34
CA ALA A 154 -0.83 -17.18 27.44
C ALA A 154 -0.49 -18.12 28.60
N ALA A 155 -0.54 -19.41 28.32
CA ALA A 155 0.01 -20.45 29.21
C ALA A 155 1.54 -20.57 29.12
N THR A 156 2.23 -19.75 28.33
CA THR A 156 3.64 -19.93 28.00
C THR A 156 4.34 -18.58 27.82
N ASP A 157 5.65 -18.64 27.89
CA ASP A 157 6.57 -17.52 27.74
C ASP A 157 6.27 -16.71 26.46
N THR A 158 5.70 -15.54 26.63
CA THR A 158 5.31 -14.62 25.56
C THR A 158 5.88 -13.25 25.85
N VAL A 159 6.59 -12.67 24.87
CA VAL A 159 7.08 -11.29 24.94
C VAL A 159 6.14 -10.40 24.15
N ILE A 160 5.63 -9.35 24.78
CA ILE A 160 4.83 -8.31 24.15
C ILE A 160 5.68 -7.05 24.10
N VAL A 161 5.82 -6.48 22.90
CA VAL A 161 6.43 -5.16 22.69
C VAL A 161 5.33 -4.21 22.22
N ARG A 162 5.22 -3.04 22.86
CA ARG A 162 4.35 -1.94 22.44
C ARG A 162 5.22 -0.74 22.09
N THR A 163 5.03 -0.19 20.90
CA THR A 163 5.71 1.01 20.43
C THR A 163 4.90 1.74 19.37
N SER A 164 5.37 2.91 18.93
CA SER A 164 4.89 3.64 17.75
C SER A 164 6.05 3.77 16.76
N ASP A 165 5.78 4.04 15.49
CA ASP A 165 6.80 4.28 14.45
C ASP A 165 7.49 5.65 14.63
N HIS A 166 6.72 6.69 14.95
CA HIS A 166 7.16 8.06 15.23
C HIS A 166 6.09 8.79 16.02
N GLY A 167 6.39 10.02 16.46
CA GLY A 167 5.46 10.94 17.11
C GLY A 167 4.85 11.96 16.14
N GLU A 168 4.44 13.11 16.68
CA GLU A 168 3.77 14.20 15.93
C GLU A 168 4.06 15.54 16.63
N LEU A 169 4.38 16.57 15.86
CA LEU A 169 4.71 17.91 16.40
C LEU A 169 3.51 18.68 16.96
N LEU A 170 2.31 18.44 16.46
CA LEU A 170 1.06 19.07 16.94
C LEU A 170 1.06 20.59 17.04
N GLY A 171 1.82 21.27 16.20
CA GLY A 171 1.97 22.72 16.21
C GLY A 171 3.07 23.25 17.12
N SER A 172 3.85 22.41 17.77
CA SER A 172 5.04 22.78 18.53
C SER A 172 6.09 23.48 17.64
N HIS A 173 7.09 24.09 18.25
CA HIS A 173 8.18 24.78 17.57
C HIS A 173 7.69 25.81 16.54
N GLY A 174 6.94 26.79 17.04
CA GLY A 174 6.46 27.91 16.23
C GLY A 174 5.43 27.52 15.17
N GLY A 175 4.66 26.48 15.41
CA GLY A 175 3.59 26.02 14.53
C GLY A 175 4.03 25.00 13.48
N LEU A 176 5.04 24.17 13.79
CA LEU A 176 5.39 23.02 12.97
C LEU A 176 4.36 21.90 13.16
N HIS A 177 4.09 21.18 12.10
CA HIS A 177 3.15 20.07 12.06
C HIS A 177 3.82 18.84 11.47
N GLN A 178 3.24 17.65 11.70
CA GLN A 178 3.79 16.38 11.22
C GLN A 178 5.16 16.08 11.90
N LYS A 179 6.12 15.52 11.17
CA LYS A 179 7.38 14.99 11.68
C LYS A 179 8.60 15.31 10.81
N TRP A 180 8.47 16.17 9.81
CA TRP A 180 9.50 16.38 8.80
C TRP A 180 10.50 17.50 9.19
N PHE A 181 11.73 17.37 8.68
CA PHE A 181 12.80 18.39 8.74
C PHE A 181 13.27 18.79 10.14
N GLN A 182 13.22 17.84 11.07
CA GLN A 182 13.68 18.03 12.44
C GLN A 182 13.85 16.67 13.16
N LEU A 183 14.47 16.66 14.33
CA LEU A 183 14.62 15.48 15.20
C LEU A 183 14.19 15.79 16.66
N TYR A 184 13.17 16.60 16.86
CA TYR A 184 12.63 16.91 18.19
C TYR A 184 12.00 15.69 18.86
N ASP A 185 11.99 15.69 20.21
CA ASP A 185 11.43 14.57 20.97
C ASP A 185 9.97 14.31 20.66
N GLU A 186 9.16 15.33 20.32
CA GLU A 186 7.77 15.17 19.91
C GLU A 186 7.60 14.23 18.71
N SER A 187 8.59 14.09 17.85
CA SER A 187 8.55 13.19 16.70
C SER A 187 9.43 11.96 16.84
N THR A 188 10.52 12.01 17.60
CA THR A 188 11.50 10.91 17.67
C THR A 188 11.40 10.07 18.94
N ARG A 189 10.83 10.62 20.03
CA ARG A 189 10.64 9.91 21.28
C ARG A 189 9.24 9.33 21.36
N VAL A 190 9.12 8.03 21.18
CA VAL A 190 7.84 7.30 21.16
C VAL A 190 7.67 6.44 22.42
N PRO A 191 6.41 6.10 22.79
CA PRO A 191 6.15 5.11 23.82
C PRO A 191 6.84 3.78 23.49
N PHE A 192 7.50 3.20 24.48
CA PHE A 192 8.15 1.90 24.32
C PHE A 192 8.04 1.08 25.61
N SER A 193 7.47 -0.10 25.51
CA SER A 193 7.38 -1.03 26.63
C SER A 193 7.59 -2.47 26.16
N ILE A 194 8.24 -3.27 27.00
CA ILE A 194 8.40 -4.71 26.83
C ILE A 194 7.84 -5.40 28.07
N ALA A 195 6.97 -6.38 27.87
CA ALA A 195 6.42 -7.23 28.92
C ALA A 195 6.62 -8.71 28.59
N ARG A 196 7.06 -9.50 29.57
CA ARG A 196 7.10 -10.97 29.49
C ARG A 196 5.92 -11.54 30.26
N ILE A 197 5.13 -12.39 29.61
CA ILE A 197 3.96 -13.05 30.19
C ILE A 197 4.22 -14.55 30.27
N GLY A 198 3.78 -15.19 31.38
CA GLY A 198 3.93 -16.63 31.60
C GLY A 198 5.13 -17.04 32.44
N SER A 199 6.04 -16.16 32.76
CA SER A 199 7.08 -16.33 33.79
C SER A 199 6.67 -15.61 35.08
N GLN A 200 7.45 -15.79 36.17
CA GLN A 200 7.25 -15.06 37.43
C GLN A 200 7.07 -13.56 37.14
N PRO A 201 6.08 -12.89 37.74
CA PRO A 201 5.83 -11.48 37.48
C PRO A 201 7.10 -10.69 37.90
N THR A 202 7.76 -10.08 36.91
CA THR A 202 8.79 -9.09 37.16
C THR A 202 8.12 -7.79 37.60
N SER A 203 8.69 -7.14 38.60
CA SER A 203 8.21 -5.81 39.02
C SER A 203 8.35 -4.84 37.84
N GLN A 204 7.34 -3.99 37.65
CA GLN A 204 7.44 -2.89 36.67
C GLN A 204 8.67 -2.02 37.03
N ARG A 205 9.49 -1.74 36.02
CA ARG A 205 10.62 -0.82 36.14
C ARG A 205 10.62 0.17 34.97
N SER A 206 11.11 1.35 35.23
CA SER A 206 11.44 2.33 34.20
C SER A 206 12.93 2.24 33.87
N VAL A 207 13.26 2.30 32.60
CA VAL A 207 14.63 2.37 32.09
C VAL A 207 14.88 3.78 31.59
N SER A 208 15.94 4.42 32.10
CA SER A 208 16.31 5.80 31.79
C SER A 208 17.38 5.92 30.72
N SER A 209 18.11 4.84 30.42
CA SER A 209 19.07 4.82 29.31
C SER A 209 18.37 4.87 27.97
N PRO A 210 18.85 5.67 26.99
CA PRO A 210 18.23 5.77 25.68
C PRO A 210 18.13 4.42 24.95
N THR A 211 16.98 4.17 24.33
CA THR A 211 16.73 3.00 23.47
C THR A 211 16.30 3.45 22.07
N SER A 212 16.34 2.56 21.09
CA SER A 212 16.01 2.88 19.71
C SER A 212 15.26 1.71 19.05
N HIS A 213 14.49 1.97 17.99
CA HIS A 213 13.82 0.94 17.19
C HIS A 213 14.79 -0.07 16.59
N VAL A 214 16.04 0.30 16.32
CA VAL A 214 17.05 -0.65 15.85
C VAL A 214 17.34 -1.78 16.86
N ASP A 215 16.98 -1.58 18.13
CA ASP A 215 17.10 -2.57 19.20
C ASP A 215 16.04 -3.68 19.12
N LEU A 216 14.95 -3.46 18.38
CA LEU A 216 13.84 -4.41 18.31
C LEU A 216 14.27 -5.77 17.73
N VAL A 217 15.00 -5.77 16.62
CA VAL A 217 15.37 -7.01 15.94
C VAL A 217 16.28 -7.88 16.84
N PRO A 218 17.42 -7.38 17.37
CA PRO A 218 18.27 -8.20 18.25
C PRO A 218 17.53 -8.61 19.54
N THR A 219 16.62 -7.79 20.06
CA THR A 219 15.80 -8.13 21.22
C THR A 219 14.82 -9.26 20.92
N LEU A 220 14.14 -9.23 19.78
CA LEU A 220 13.21 -10.27 19.36
C LEU A 220 13.91 -11.60 19.05
N LEU A 221 15.09 -11.57 18.40
CA LEU A 221 15.92 -12.75 18.18
C LEU A 221 16.31 -13.40 19.51
N SER A 222 16.80 -12.61 20.45
CA SER A 222 17.15 -13.07 21.79
C SER A 222 15.94 -13.65 22.53
N ALA A 223 14.79 -12.99 22.49
CA ALA A 223 13.55 -13.50 23.09
C ALA A 223 13.10 -14.82 22.48
N ALA A 224 13.38 -15.04 21.20
CA ALA A 224 13.09 -16.29 20.48
C ALA A 224 14.16 -17.37 20.67
N GLY A 225 15.25 -17.09 21.39
CA GLY A 225 16.40 -18.00 21.55
C GLY A 225 17.21 -18.22 20.27
N ILE A 226 17.14 -17.27 19.33
CA ILE A 226 17.85 -17.32 18.05
C ILE A 226 19.21 -16.63 18.21
N ASP A 227 20.28 -17.34 17.87
CA ASP A 227 21.63 -16.80 17.85
C ASP A 227 21.83 -15.90 16.62
N GLU A 228 22.10 -14.63 16.85
CA GLU A 228 22.27 -13.61 15.80
C GLU A 228 23.46 -13.92 14.89
N GLN A 229 24.61 -14.33 15.48
CA GLN A 229 25.83 -14.57 14.72
C GLN A 229 25.69 -15.83 13.86
N ALA A 230 25.17 -16.91 14.43
CA ALA A 230 24.93 -18.15 13.69
C ALA A 230 23.95 -17.93 12.53
N THR A 231 22.90 -17.13 12.75
CA THR A 231 21.93 -16.75 11.71
C THR A 231 22.59 -15.91 10.60
N ALA A 232 23.43 -14.93 10.96
CA ALA A 232 24.16 -14.13 10.00
C ALA A 232 25.12 -14.98 9.14
N ASP A 233 25.80 -15.96 9.74
CA ASP A 233 26.70 -16.87 9.05
C ASP A 233 25.95 -17.79 8.07
N GLU A 234 24.79 -18.27 8.44
CA GLU A 234 23.91 -19.04 7.54
C GLU A 234 23.44 -18.17 6.36
N LEU A 235 22.99 -16.96 6.61
CA LEU A 235 22.48 -16.05 5.57
C LEU A 235 23.58 -15.67 4.56
N ARG A 236 24.84 -15.55 4.97
CA ARG A 236 25.97 -15.28 4.05
C ARG A 236 26.15 -16.34 2.95
N SER A 237 25.63 -17.54 3.17
CA SER A 237 25.63 -18.59 2.15
C SER A 237 24.66 -18.29 0.99
N SER A 238 23.63 -17.49 1.25
CA SER A 238 22.51 -17.23 0.32
C SER A 238 22.42 -15.77 -0.16
N PHE A 239 23.05 -14.85 0.58
CA PHE A 239 23.01 -13.42 0.30
C PHE A 239 24.40 -12.85 0.10
N SER A 240 24.54 -11.95 -0.87
CA SER A 240 25.81 -11.28 -1.19
C SER A 240 26.24 -10.27 -0.13
N GLU A 241 25.31 -9.84 0.72
CA GLU A 241 25.53 -8.81 1.73
C GLU A 241 24.70 -9.13 2.98
N VAL A 242 25.37 -9.31 4.11
CA VAL A 242 24.76 -9.51 5.42
C VAL A 242 25.49 -8.63 6.43
N HIS A 243 24.82 -7.56 6.87
CA HIS A 243 25.36 -6.62 7.83
C HIS A 243 25.02 -7.03 9.26
N PRO A 244 25.90 -6.74 10.25
CA PRO A 244 25.58 -6.91 11.66
C PRO A 244 24.42 -5.99 12.04
N LEU A 245 23.60 -6.41 12.99
CA LEU A 245 22.56 -5.57 13.55
C LEU A 245 23.20 -4.43 14.36
N THR A 246 22.73 -3.20 14.15
CA THR A 246 23.27 -2.01 14.81
C THR A 246 22.64 -1.74 16.18
N GLY A 247 21.50 -2.39 16.47
CA GLY A 247 20.80 -2.29 17.74
C GLY A 247 21.40 -3.15 18.82
N ARG A 248 20.92 -2.95 20.05
CA ARG A 248 21.29 -3.76 21.22
C ARG A 248 20.14 -4.65 21.65
N ASN A 249 20.46 -5.83 22.13
CA ASN A 249 19.48 -6.71 22.77
C ASN A 249 19.05 -6.12 24.11
N LEU A 250 17.77 -5.84 24.28
CA LEU A 250 17.18 -5.26 25.50
C LEU A 250 16.65 -6.33 26.48
N MET A 251 16.65 -7.61 26.13
CA MET A 251 16.16 -8.66 27.03
C MET A 251 16.89 -8.68 28.39
N PRO A 252 18.21 -8.46 28.48
CA PRO A 252 18.88 -8.34 29.79
C PRO A 252 18.27 -7.26 30.69
N LEU A 253 17.88 -6.12 30.12
CA LEU A 253 17.20 -5.05 30.88
C LEU A 253 15.82 -5.48 31.35
N VAL A 254 15.07 -6.24 30.53
CA VAL A 254 13.78 -6.83 30.91
C VAL A 254 13.94 -7.81 32.07
N ASP A 255 15.04 -8.57 32.08
CA ASP A 255 15.36 -9.55 33.11
C ASP A 255 16.06 -8.93 34.34
N GLY A 256 16.19 -7.60 34.42
CA GLY A 256 16.64 -6.87 35.61
C GLY A 256 18.12 -6.50 35.62
N ALA A 257 18.84 -6.60 34.51
CA ALA A 257 20.22 -6.12 34.41
C ALA A 257 20.32 -4.61 34.65
N GLU A 258 21.50 -4.17 35.06
CA GLU A 258 21.84 -2.73 35.25
C GLU A 258 21.82 -2.00 33.91
N GLU A 259 21.45 -0.71 33.95
CA GLU A 259 21.39 0.16 32.78
C GLU A 259 22.79 0.65 32.40
N ASP A 260 23.08 0.68 31.10
CA ASP A 260 24.25 1.37 30.58
C ASP A 260 23.95 2.87 30.43
N GLN A 261 24.26 3.67 31.46
CA GLN A 261 24.06 5.10 31.47
C GLN A 261 24.95 5.85 30.47
N ARG A 262 25.99 5.22 29.92
CA ARG A 262 26.88 5.81 28.90
C ARG A 262 26.39 5.57 27.48
N ARG A 263 25.33 4.78 27.32
CA ARG A 263 24.76 4.51 26.01
C ARG A 263 24.34 5.78 25.31
N SER A 264 24.72 5.88 24.03
CA SER A 264 24.17 6.86 23.09
C SER A 264 23.36 6.21 22.01
N VAL A 265 22.36 6.91 21.47
CA VAL A 265 21.49 6.46 20.40
C VAL A 265 21.66 7.39 19.20
N TYR A 266 22.00 6.80 18.07
CA TYR A 266 22.10 7.49 16.78
C TYR A 266 20.74 7.50 16.08
N ILE A 267 20.36 8.64 15.51
CA ILE A 267 19.13 8.88 14.78
C ILE A 267 19.51 9.53 13.45
N MET A 268 18.87 9.16 12.35
CA MET A 268 19.13 9.79 11.06
C MET A 268 17.93 9.76 10.14
N THR A 269 17.83 10.76 9.27
CA THR A 269 17.00 10.77 8.08
C THR A 269 17.80 11.39 6.93
N ARG A 270 17.69 10.77 5.75
CA ARG A 270 18.40 11.21 4.54
C ARG A 270 17.40 11.33 3.41
N ASP A 271 16.44 12.21 3.62
CA ASP A 271 15.39 12.44 2.65
C ASP A 271 15.76 13.60 1.74
N ASN A 272 15.76 13.34 0.44
CA ASN A 272 15.72 14.39 -0.54
C ASN A 272 14.26 14.59 -1.00
N MET A 273 13.53 15.40 -0.25
CA MET A 273 12.11 15.66 -0.50
C MET A 273 11.79 16.16 -1.92
N PRO A 274 12.65 16.94 -2.61
CA PRO A 274 12.44 17.25 -4.01
C PRO A 274 12.41 16.03 -4.94
N GLU A 275 13.03 14.93 -4.58
CA GLU A 275 13.08 13.71 -5.44
C GLU A 275 11.81 12.90 -5.42
N GLY A 276 11.14 12.76 -4.28
CA GLY A 276 9.92 11.96 -4.14
C GLY A 276 8.79 12.44 -5.06
N ASP A 277 8.70 13.75 -5.26
CA ASP A 277 7.59 14.40 -5.96
C ASP A 277 7.96 14.97 -7.33
N THR A 278 9.23 15.08 -7.64
CA THR A 278 9.72 15.76 -8.85
C THR A 278 10.43 14.86 -9.83
N GLY A 279 10.12 13.61 -9.91
CA GLY A 279 10.54 12.91 -11.12
C GLY A 279 10.29 13.88 -12.30
N ALA A 280 11.24 14.04 -13.22
CA ALA A 280 11.25 15.06 -14.30
C ALA A 280 9.91 15.26 -15.04
N SER A 281 8.98 14.31 -14.89
CA SER A 281 7.58 14.36 -15.30
C SER A 281 6.69 15.27 -14.46
N GLY A 282 7.00 15.56 -13.21
CA GLY A 282 6.18 16.40 -12.33
C GLY A 282 6.32 17.89 -12.63
N ALA A 283 7.54 18.37 -12.82
CA ALA A 283 7.81 19.77 -13.15
C ALA A 283 7.35 20.14 -14.58
N ALA A 284 7.50 19.24 -15.55
CA ALA A 284 7.03 19.42 -16.91
C ALA A 284 5.49 19.43 -17.01
N ARG A 285 4.78 18.67 -16.20
CA ARG A 285 3.30 18.66 -16.15
C ARG A 285 2.69 19.89 -15.52
N ALA A 286 3.36 20.53 -14.57
CA ALA A 286 2.87 21.77 -13.97
C ALA A 286 2.92 22.96 -14.94
N GLN A 287 3.81 22.94 -15.93
CA GLN A 287 3.93 24.00 -16.95
C GLN A 287 3.02 23.82 -18.17
N SER A 288 2.54 22.60 -18.44
CA SER A 288 1.78 22.32 -19.67
C SER A 288 0.26 22.44 -19.55
N ASN A 289 -0.29 22.51 -18.34
CA ASN A 289 -1.72 22.60 -18.12
C ASN A 289 -2.05 23.81 -17.22
N GLY A 290 -2.39 24.94 -17.86
CA GLY A 290 -2.99 26.10 -17.20
C GLY A 290 -4.40 25.83 -16.67
N GLY A 291 -4.60 24.75 -15.94
CA GLY A 291 -5.87 24.37 -15.32
C GLY A 291 -5.62 23.72 -13.98
N GLU A 292 -6.29 24.22 -12.97
CA GLU A 292 -6.31 23.75 -11.58
C GLU A 292 -6.66 22.26 -11.47
N THR A 293 -5.67 21.40 -11.54
CA THR A 293 -5.81 20.03 -11.06
C THR A 293 -4.82 19.82 -9.93
N ALA A 294 -5.34 19.55 -8.74
CA ALA A 294 -4.59 19.21 -7.56
C ALA A 294 -3.53 18.13 -7.88
N GLY A 295 -2.30 18.56 -7.97
CA GLY A 295 -1.14 17.67 -8.03
C GLY A 295 -0.89 17.04 -6.65
N PRO A 296 -0.07 16.00 -6.56
CA PRO A 296 0.35 15.43 -5.29
C PRO A 296 0.99 16.50 -4.40
N LEU A 297 0.91 16.30 -3.08
CA LEU A 297 1.55 17.09 -2.03
C LEU A 297 2.95 17.53 -2.45
N ARG A 298 3.17 18.82 -2.60
CA ARG A 298 4.49 19.38 -2.92
C ARG A 298 4.98 20.20 -1.75
N ILE A 299 5.92 19.64 -1.00
CA ILE A 299 6.71 20.43 -0.06
C ILE A 299 7.78 21.14 -0.88
N ASN A 300 7.63 22.43 -1.05
CA ASN A 300 8.55 23.25 -1.82
C ASN A 300 9.62 23.81 -0.88
N ILE A 301 10.67 23.03 -0.65
CA ILE A 301 11.83 23.45 0.13
C ILE A 301 12.82 24.15 -0.80
N ALA A 302 13.23 25.35 -0.41
CA ALA A 302 14.13 26.15 -1.22
C ALA A 302 15.51 25.47 -1.36
N ALA A 303 16.13 25.65 -2.50
CA ALA A 303 17.43 25.06 -2.86
C ALA A 303 18.61 25.37 -1.93
N HIS A 304 18.52 26.47 -1.20
CA HIS A 304 19.55 26.88 -0.26
C HIS A 304 19.39 26.25 1.13
N VAL A 305 18.57 25.23 1.24
CA VAL A 305 18.27 24.54 2.48
C VAL A 305 18.79 23.10 2.44
N ALA A 306 19.56 22.71 3.43
CA ALA A 306 19.94 21.31 3.63
C ALA A 306 18.79 20.55 4.27
N THR A 307 18.55 19.31 3.84
CA THR A 307 17.39 18.51 4.25
C THR A 307 17.72 17.13 4.82
N ASN A 308 19.01 16.83 4.99
CA ASN A 308 19.44 15.62 5.69
C ASN A 308 19.68 15.93 7.17
N PHE A 309 19.30 15.02 8.03
CA PHE A 309 19.41 15.17 9.48
C PHE A 309 20.05 13.91 10.06
N GLU A 310 20.94 14.14 11.01
CA GLU A 310 21.42 13.10 11.91
C GLU A 310 21.56 13.65 13.31
N GLY A 311 21.41 12.81 14.30
CA GLY A 311 21.50 13.21 15.69
C GLY A 311 21.97 12.09 16.59
N ILE A 312 22.36 12.47 17.77
CA ILE A 312 22.74 11.56 18.84
C ILE A 312 22.16 12.02 20.16
N VAL A 313 21.63 11.08 20.93
CA VAL A 313 21.13 11.31 22.29
C VAL A 313 21.94 10.47 23.26
N GLY A 314 22.44 11.09 24.32
CA GLY A 314 23.22 10.37 25.33
C GLY A 314 23.59 11.25 26.53
N ARG A 315 23.97 10.63 27.65
CA ARG A 315 24.39 11.36 28.83
C ARG A 315 25.83 11.80 28.70
N VAL A 316 26.09 13.05 29.07
CA VAL A 316 27.43 13.64 29.15
C VAL A 316 27.65 14.18 30.55
N ASP A 317 28.80 13.86 31.17
CA ASP A 317 29.23 14.44 32.42
C ASP A 317 29.72 15.88 32.15
N ASP A 318 28.88 16.85 32.47
CA ASP A 318 29.12 18.27 32.29
C ASP A 318 29.46 18.97 33.58
N GLY A 319 29.62 18.21 34.67
CA GLY A 319 30.01 18.71 36.00
C GLY A 319 28.88 19.34 36.82
N ASP A 320 27.73 19.58 36.21
CA ASP A 320 26.63 20.34 36.84
C ASP A 320 25.43 19.43 37.26
N ALA A 321 25.46 18.16 36.92
CA ALA A 321 24.33 17.26 37.17
C ALA A 321 24.24 16.86 38.66
N PRO A 322 23.06 16.97 39.30
CA PRO A 322 22.82 16.45 40.62
C PRO A 322 23.07 14.94 40.68
N GLY A 323 24.01 14.47 41.51
CA GLY A 323 24.31 13.06 41.69
C GLY A 323 25.39 12.47 40.78
N GLY A 324 26.06 13.24 39.95
CA GLY A 324 27.31 12.86 39.25
C GLY A 324 27.12 11.95 38.00
N GLY A 325 25.92 11.83 37.48
CA GLY A 325 25.65 10.99 36.31
C GLY A 325 25.63 11.73 34.96
N GLY A 326 25.87 13.02 34.95
CA GLY A 326 25.76 13.89 33.77
C GLY A 326 24.31 14.12 33.31
N HIS A 327 24.09 15.13 32.47
CA HIS A 327 22.79 15.42 31.87
C HIS A 327 22.59 14.65 30.56
N LEU A 328 21.32 14.43 30.20
CA LEU A 328 20.93 13.88 28.91
C LEU A 328 20.97 15.01 27.87
N TRP A 329 21.80 14.84 26.87
CA TRP A 329 21.96 15.79 25.78
C TRP A 329 21.55 15.20 24.46
N LYS A 330 21.04 16.06 23.55
CA LYS A 330 20.79 15.77 22.17
C LYS A 330 21.60 16.71 21.29
N LEU A 331 22.39 16.16 20.38
CA LEU A 331 23.03 16.90 19.29
C LEU A 331 22.39 16.53 17.97
N VAL A 332 22.03 17.52 17.17
CA VAL A 332 21.51 17.36 15.82
C VAL A 332 22.36 18.08 14.80
N ARG A 333 22.65 17.44 13.69
CA ARG A 333 23.30 18.00 12.51
C ARG A 333 22.33 18.03 11.37
N THR A 334 22.07 19.21 10.79
CA THR A 334 21.39 19.38 9.53
C THR A 334 22.45 19.61 8.44
N PHE A 335 22.48 18.78 7.40
CA PHE A 335 23.56 18.76 6.44
C PHE A 335 23.09 18.50 5.02
N ASP A 336 23.94 18.78 4.06
CA ASP A 336 23.72 18.58 2.64
C ASP A 336 24.64 17.46 2.16
N ASP A 337 24.05 16.30 1.84
CA ASP A 337 24.80 15.15 1.34
C ASP A 337 24.73 15.08 -0.19
N PRO A 338 25.84 15.32 -0.90
CA PRO A 338 25.86 15.21 -2.36
C PRO A 338 25.40 13.87 -2.92
N ALA A 339 25.49 12.78 -2.15
CA ALA A 339 25.00 11.47 -2.56
C ALA A 339 23.47 11.42 -2.66
N THR A 340 22.77 12.32 -1.97
CA THR A 340 21.29 12.42 -1.98
C THR A 340 20.76 13.49 -2.96
N TRP A 341 21.64 14.16 -3.72
CA TRP A 341 21.20 15.15 -4.69
C TRP A 341 20.40 14.54 -5.84
N THR A 342 19.59 15.34 -6.50
CA THR A 342 18.77 14.94 -7.67
C THR A 342 19.62 14.26 -8.75
N GLU A 343 20.82 14.79 -9.00
CA GLU A 343 21.88 14.11 -9.75
C GLU A 343 23.05 13.90 -8.78
N PRO A 344 23.20 12.70 -8.21
CA PRO A 344 24.17 12.42 -7.14
C PRO A 344 25.58 12.89 -7.48
N HIS A 345 26.20 13.62 -6.54
CA HIS A 345 27.53 14.23 -6.67
C HIS A 345 27.71 15.26 -7.80
N VAL A 346 26.66 15.57 -8.56
CA VAL A 346 26.73 16.52 -9.69
C VAL A 346 25.97 17.80 -9.35
N ARG A 347 24.67 17.71 -9.07
CA ARG A 347 23.84 18.88 -8.79
C ARG A 347 22.54 18.55 -8.08
N GLN A 348 22.08 19.47 -7.27
CA GLN A 348 20.79 19.43 -6.61
C GLN A 348 19.77 20.33 -7.33
N LEU A 349 18.58 19.82 -7.59
CA LEU A 349 17.48 20.62 -8.12
C LEU A 349 17.04 21.67 -7.09
N ALA A 350 16.92 22.89 -7.56
CA ALA A 350 16.48 24.03 -6.81
C ALA A 350 15.25 24.64 -7.48
N SER A 351 14.12 24.67 -6.78
CA SER A 351 12.99 25.45 -7.23
C SER A 351 13.08 26.85 -6.62
N ASP A 352 13.00 27.89 -7.44
CA ASP A 352 12.91 29.29 -6.99
C ASP A 352 11.47 29.83 -6.97
N GLY A 353 10.50 28.96 -7.24
CA GLY A 353 9.07 29.30 -7.25
C GLY A 353 8.60 30.15 -8.43
N MET A 354 9.47 30.71 -9.28
CA MET A 354 9.06 31.69 -10.29
C MET A 354 9.74 31.62 -11.67
N GLY A 355 10.61 30.67 -11.97
CA GLY A 355 11.33 30.81 -13.25
C GLY A 355 11.90 29.55 -13.89
N GLY A 356 11.49 28.40 -13.46
CA GLY A 356 11.99 27.14 -13.97
C GLY A 356 13.07 26.50 -13.07
N PRO A 357 13.54 25.28 -13.39
CA PRO A 357 14.45 24.56 -12.55
C PRO A 357 15.81 25.25 -12.52
N ARG A 358 16.25 25.61 -11.33
CA ARG A 358 17.64 26.00 -11.07
C ARG A 358 18.35 24.86 -10.36
N TYR A 359 19.65 24.77 -10.54
CA TYR A 359 20.48 23.74 -9.94
C TYR A 359 21.58 24.35 -9.08
N ARG A 360 21.85 23.72 -7.96
CA ARG A 360 22.97 24.01 -7.08
C ARG A 360 24.03 22.92 -7.24
N THR A 361 25.29 23.34 -7.29
CA THR A 361 26.46 22.46 -7.37
C THR A 361 27.39 22.60 -6.15
N THR A 362 27.04 23.48 -5.22
CA THR A 362 27.85 23.73 -4.02
C THR A 362 27.18 23.10 -2.81
N VAL A 363 27.95 22.38 -2.01
CA VAL A 363 27.52 21.81 -0.73
C VAL A 363 27.23 22.94 0.25
N LEU A 364 26.12 22.84 0.96
CA LEU A 364 25.75 23.78 2.02
C LEU A 364 26.48 23.44 3.30
N SER A 365 26.79 24.48 4.09
CA SER A 365 27.41 24.30 5.42
C SER A 365 26.44 23.62 6.39
N ASP A 366 27.00 22.80 7.27
CA ASP A 366 26.27 22.16 8.35
C ASP A 366 25.62 23.18 9.29
N GLN A 367 24.45 22.85 9.78
CA GLN A 367 23.77 23.58 10.85
C GLN A 367 23.60 22.64 12.05
N TRP A 368 23.77 23.16 13.24
CA TRP A 368 23.84 22.39 14.47
C TRP A 368 22.80 22.83 15.48
N GLU A 369 22.29 21.86 16.26
CA GLU A 369 21.41 22.06 17.37
C GLU A 369 21.94 21.23 18.54
N LEU A 370 22.02 21.83 19.75
CA LEU A 370 22.44 21.16 20.97
C LEU A 370 21.48 21.49 22.11
N TYR A 371 20.86 20.48 22.70
CA TYR A 371 19.86 20.61 23.75
C TYR A 371 20.22 19.81 25.00
N ASN A 372 19.99 20.37 26.17
CA ASN A 372 20.03 19.68 27.46
C ASN A 372 18.60 19.21 27.79
N LEU A 373 18.29 17.94 27.54
CA LEU A 373 16.92 17.42 27.67
C LEU A 373 16.43 17.30 29.13
N ASP A 374 17.34 17.28 30.11
CA ASP A 374 16.96 17.26 31.51
C ASP A 374 16.55 18.66 32.02
N VAL A 375 17.03 19.74 31.37
CA VAL A 375 16.75 21.14 31.74
C VAL A 375 15.77 21.80 30.78
N ASP A 376 15.84 21.45 29.50
CA ASP A 376 15.04 21.97 28.41
C ASP A 376 14.40 20.78 27.62
N PRO A 377 13.43 20.09 28.21
CA PRO A 377 12.82 18.90 27.60
C PRO A 377 11.97 19.22 26.37
N VAL A 378 11.72 20.49 26.06
CA VAL A 378 10.98 20.95 24.87
C VAL A 378 11.90 21.58 23.82
N GLU A 379 13.23 21.47 23.99
CA GLU A 379 14.26 21.77 22.99
C GLU A 379 14.18 23.18 22.37
N MET A 380 13.88 24.18 23.20
CA MET A 380 13.79 25.58 22.76
C MET A 380 15.17 26.30 22.74
N ALA A 381 16.02 25.99 23.69
CA ALA A 381 17.30 26.65 23.87
C ALA A 381 18.43 25.94 23.12
N ASN A 382 18.63 26.28 21.84
CA ASN A 382 19.74 25.74 21.05
C ASN A 382 21.10 26.31 21.55
N ARG A 383 21.92 25.45 22.12
CA ARG A 383 23.18 25.79 22.80
C ARG A 383 24.45 25.46 22.00
N TRP A 384 24.29 25.10 20.69
CA TRP A 384 25.44 24.67 19.88
C TRP A 384 26.58 25.70 19.79
N ASN A 385 26.26 26.98 19.91
CA ASN A 385 27.22 28.12 19.85
C ASN A 385 27.38 28.82 21.21
N ASP A 386 27.07 28.13 22.30
CA ASP A 386 27.25 28.62 23.67
C ASP A 386 28.63 28.18 24.17
N ASP A 387 29.48 29.12 24.53
CA ASP A 387 30.83 28.86 25.06
C ASP A 387 30.80 27.92 26.28
N SER A 388 29.79 28.04 27.13
CA SER A 388 29.63 27.18 28.31
C SER A 388 29.28 25.71 27.96
N ALA A 389 28.73 25.46 26.80
CA ALA A 389 28.38 24.12 26.29
C ALA A 389 29.42 23.57 25.30
N SER A 390 30.48 24.29 25.00
CA SER A 390 31.48 23.91 23.98
C SER A 390 32.13 22.55 24.25
N GLY A 391 32.38 22.20 25.49
CA GLY A 391 32.92 20.90 25.90
C GLY A 391 31.93 19.77 25.64
N VAL A 392 30.66 19.98 25.95
CA VAL A 392 29.58 19.01 25.67
C VAL A 392 29.41 18.82 24.16
N PHE A 393 29.41 19.93 23.39
CA PHE A 393 29.33 19.87 21.94
C PHE A 393 30.46 19.01 21.33
N ALA A 394 31.71 19.21 21.80
CA ALA A 394 32.84 18.43 21.31
C ALA A 394 32.69 16.92 21.58
N VAL A 395 32.27 16.54 22.80
CA VAL A 395 32.04 15.15 23.19
C VAL A 395 30.89 14.53 22.36
N MET A 396 29.78 15.25 22.23
CA MET A 396 28.63 14.74 21.49
C MET A 396 28.93 14.60 19.99
N ARG A 397 29.71 15.51 19.43
CA ARG A 397 30.15 15.45 18.03
C ARG A 397 31.02 14.22 17.77
N GLU A 398 32.00 13.96 18.63
CA GLU A 398 32.84 12.76 18.53
C GLU A 398 32.00 11.48 18.61
N ARG A 399 31.07 11.42 19.55
CA ARG A 399 30.13 10.28 19.65
C ARG A 399 29.25 10.13 18.42
N LEU A 400 28.79 11.25 17.84
CA LEU A 400 28.00 11.23 16.60
C LEU A 400 28.79 10.60 15.44
N ASP A 401 30.08 10.98 15.30
CA ASP A 401 30.94 10.44 14.24
C ASP A 401 31.18 8.93 14.46
N VAL A 402 31.48 8.50 15.68
CA VAL A 402 31.67 7.08 16.03
C VAL A 402 30.40 6.24 15.77
N GLU A 403 29.26 6.73 16.24
CA GLU A 403 27.99 5.99 16.07
C GLU A 403 27.52 5.98 14.61
N ARG A 404 27.80 7.04 13.84
CA ARG A 404 27.53 7.05 12.39
C ARG A 404 28.31 5.95 11.68
N GLU A 405 29.61 5.86 11.93
CA GLU A 405 30.45 4.81 11.31
C GLU A 405 29.97 3.41 11.71
N ARG A 406 29.58 3.21 12.94
CA ARG A 406 29.05 1.95 13.43
C ARG A 406 27.69 1.57 12.82
N CYS A 407 26.80 2.56 12.71
CA CYS A 407 25.41 2.34 12.28
C CYS A 407 25.21 2.36 10.77
N LEU A 408 26.12 2.96 10.01
CA LEU A 408 26.03 3.11 8.57
C LEU A 408 27.21 2.44 7.86
N PRO A 409 27.33 1.10 7.91
CA PRO A 409 28.41 0.41 7.23
C PRO A 409 28.30 0.60 5.69
N PRO A 410 29.43 0.62 4.97
CA PRO A 410 29.45 0.69 3.52
C PRO A 410 28.65 -0.47 2.90
N ARG A 411 27.90 -0.21 1.85
CA ARG A 411 27.18 -1.22 1.09
C ARG A 411 28.00 -1.73 -0.09
N ASN A 412 27.87 -3.01 -0.42
CA ASN A 412 28.53 -3.63 -1.55
C ASN A 412 28.00 -3.13 -2.90
N ALA A 413 26.74 -2.77 -2.95
CA ALA A 413 26.10 -2.24 -4.15
C ALA A 413 25.33 -0.95 -3.83
N PRO A 414 25.27 0.00 -4.75
CA PRO A 414 24.39 1.17 -4.62
C PRO A 414 22.93 0.76 -4.47
N TRP A 415 22.16 1.57 -3.77
CA TRP A 415 20.72 1.38 -3.68
C TRP A 415 20.09 1.43 -5.08
N PRO A 416 19.23 0.46 -5.47
CA PRO A 416 18.74 0.35 -6.84
C PRO A 416 18.02 1.61 -7.37
N TYR A 417 17.44 2.40 -6.49
CA TYR A 417 16.73 3.63 -6.86
C TYR A 417 17.67 4.79 -7.24
N VAL A 418 18.91 4.76 -6.78
CA VAL A 418 19.92 5.79 -7.10
C VAL A 418 20.53 5.55 -8.50
N THR A 419 20.47 4.33 -9.01
CA THR A 419 21.05 3.93 -10.29
C THR A 419 20.05 3.83 -11.43
N SER A 420 18.76 4.00 -11.19
CA SER A 420 17.74 4.02 -12.23
C SER A 420 17.81 5.34 -13.02
N ASN A 421 18.83 5.46 -13.87
CA ASN A 421 18.79 6.39 -14.99
C ASN A 421 17.60 5.99 -15.88
N ILE A 422 16.44 6.60 -15.67
CA ILE A 422 15.35 6.60 -16.65
C ILE A 422 15.77 7.49 -17.82
N THR A 423 16.82 7.11 -18.51
CA THR A 423 17.22 7.68 -19.80
C THR A 423 17.57 6.54 -20.73
N SER A 424 16.53 5.91 -21.25
CA SER A 424 16.52 5.42 -22.64
C SER A 424 15.19 4.71 -22.90
N VAL A 425 14.20 5.47 -23.29
CA VAL A 425 13.15 4.91 -24.14
C VAL A 425 13.79 4.69 -25.51
N SER A 426 14.25 3.48 -25.76
CA SER A 426 14.68 3.05 -27.09
C SER A 426 13.51 3.21 -28.05
N LYS A 427 13.66 4.07 -29.03
CA LYS A 427 12.75 4.16 -30.17
C LYS A 427 12.87 2.85 -30.96
N VAL A 428 11.92 1.95 -30.80
CA VAL A 428 11.74 0.82 -31.72
C VAL A 428 10.98 1.32 -32.94
N PRO A 429 11.44 1.09 -34.19
CA PRO A 429 10.75 1.55 -35.38
C PRO A 429 9.41 0.83 -35.54
N LEU A 430 8.35 1.61 -35.77
CA LEU A 430 7.03 1.12 -36.15
C LEU A 430 7.05 0.50 -37.54
N LEU A 431 6.73 -0.80 -37.63
CA LEU A 431 6.41 -1.45 -38.89
C LEU A 431 4.95 -1.15 -39.30
N PRO A 432 4.67 -0.98 -40.60
CA PRO A 432 3.33 -0.61 -41.05
C PRO A 432 2.34 -1.79 -40.95
N PRO A 433 1.03 -1.52 -40.77
CA PRO A 433 0.01 -2.55 -40.59
C PRO A 433 -0.29 -3.32 -41.88
N ARG A 434 -0.36 -4.64 -41.80
CA ARG A 434 -0.90 -5.53 -42.85
C ARG A 434 -2.42 -5.65 -42.73
N PRO A 435 -3.17 -5.74 -43.81
CA PRO A 435 -4.62 -5.84 -43.80
C PRO A 435 -5.09 -7.22 -43.36
N MET A 436 -6.12 -7.23 -42.48
CA MET A 436 -6.81 -8.44 -42.04
C MET A 436 -7.81 -8.92 -43.07
N ILE A 437 -7.76 -10.20 -43.35
CA ILE A 437 -8.81 -10.93 -44.13
C ILE A 437 -9.82 -11.49 -43.12
N GLN A 438 -11.05 -11.02 -43.18
CA GLN A 438 -12.19 -11.61 -42.49
C GLN A 438 -12.78 -12.74 -43.32
N GLN A 439 -12.73 -13.97 -42.82
CA GLN A 439 -13.59 -15.02 -43.27
C GLN A 439 -14.61 -15.38 -42.19
N ALA A 440 -15.85 -15.01 -42.40
CA ALA A 440 -16.97 -15.43 -41.58
C ALA A 440 -17.56 -16.74 -42.15
N VAL A 441 -17.48 -17.79 -41.33
CA VAL A 441 -18.23 -19.03 -41.61
C VAL A 441 -19.61 -18.90 -40.95
N LYS A 442 -20.66 -18.90 -41.77
CA LYS A 442 -22.05 -18.93 -41.29
C LYS A 442 -22.54 -20.38 -41.22
N THR A 443 -22.67 -20.92 -40.02
CA THR A 443 -23.44 -22.12 -39.76
C THR A 443 -24.87 -21.76 -39.31
N ARG A 444 -25.88 -22.38 -39.91
CA ARG A 444 -27.31 -22.19 -39.54
C ARG A 444 -27.68 -23.15 -38.41
N VAL A 445 -28.20 -22.64 -37.32
CA VAL A 445 -28.63 -23.38 -36.13
C VAL A 445 -30.12 -23.77 -36.24
N PRO A 446 -30.51 -25.00 -35.77
CA PRO A 446 -31.88 -25.48 -35.76
C PRO A 446 -32.81 -24.64 -34.86
N GLN A 447 -34.04 -24.43 -35.29
CA GLN A 447 -35.05 -23.60 -34.61
C GLN A 447 -35.40 -24.05 -33.19
N GLN A 448 -35.21 -25.32 -32.84
CA GLN A 448 -35.40 -25.85 -31.48
C GLN A 448 -34.35 -25.37 -30.48
N VAL A 449 -33.11 -25.15 -30.90
CA VAL A 449 -32.04 -24.62 -30.07
C VAL A 449 -32.33 -23.15 -29.76
N LYS A 450 -32.77 -22.35 -30.72
CA LYS A 450 -33.20 -20.95 -30.51
C LYS A 450 -34.31 -20.82 -29.47
N LYS A 451 -35.25 -21.77 -29.44
CA LYS A 451 -36.35 -21.77 -28.44
C LYS A 451 -35.84 -22.06 -27.03
N ARG A 452 -34.94 -23.02 -26.85
CA ARG A 452 -34.32 -23.35 -25.55
C ARG A 452 -33.50 -22.19 -24.99
N ILE A 453 -32.72 -21.51 -25.85
CA ILE A 453 -31.95 -20.34 -25.48
C ILE A 453 -32.85 -19.18 -25.03
N ALA A 454 -33.96 -18.94 -25.76
CA ALA A 454 -34.95 -17.92 -25.41
C ALA A 454 -35.66 -18.20 -24.07
N GLU A 455 -35.98 -19.46 -23.77
CA GLU A 455 -36.58 -19.89 -22.49
C GLU A 455 -35.61 -19.72 -21.31
N ARG A 456 -34.30 -19.96 -21.48
CA ARG A 456 -33.27 -19.74 -20.46
C ARG A 456 -33.02 -18.26 -20.15
N ARG A 457 -33.26 -17.35 -21.11
CA ARG A 457 -33.11 -15.89 -20.97
C ARG A 457 -34.29 -15.17 -20.28
N SER A 458 -35.36 -15.86 -19.91
CA SER A 458 -36.63 -15.27 -19.44
C SER A 458 -36.77 -15.09 -17.92
N GLY A 459 -35.68 -14.84 -17.16
CA GLY A 459 -35.72 -14.52 -15.74
C GLY A 459 -36.30 -13.13 -15.43
N PRO A 460 -36.80 -12.86 -14.15
CA PRO A 460 -37.37 -11.59 -13.77
C PRO A 460 -36.32 -10.45 -13.81
N ARG A 461 -36.65 -9.35 -14.49
CA ARG A 461 -35.76 -8.19 -14.67
C ARG A 461 -36.16 -7.03 -13.80
N PRO A 462 -35.26 -6.47 -12.96
CA PRO A 462 -35.53 -5.24 -12.24
C PRO A 462 -35.77 -4.04 -13.18
N SER A 463 -36.65 -3.11 -12.80
CA SER A 463 -36.97 -1.94 -13.64
C SER A 463 -35.86 -0.88 -13.55
N ILE A 464 -35.30 -0.45 -14.69
CA ILE A 464 -34.32 0.63 -14.80
C ILE A 464 -35.04 1.98 -14.88
N PRO A 465 -34.64 3.02 -14.12
CA PRO A 465 -35.21 4.36 -14.22
C PRO A 465 -35.10 4.97 -15.64
N PRO A 466 -36.08 5.77 -16.09
CA PRO A 466 -36.12 6.31 -17.46
C PRO A 466 -34.86 7.04 -17.93
N PRO A 467 -34.21 7.93 -17.13
CA PRO A 467 -33.00 8.63 -17.58
C PRO A 467 -31.81 7.66 -17.79
N ALA A 468 -31.70 6.62 -16.96
CA ALA A 468 -30.62 5.63 -17.10
C ALA A 468 -30.81 4.75 -18.36
N ARG A 469 -32.05 4.48 -18.77
CA ARG A 469 -32.34 3.75 -20.02
C ARG A 469 -31.90 4.53 -21.26
N LEU A 470 -32.04 5.85 -21.23
CA LEU A 470 -31.61 6.69 -22.36
C LEU A 470 -30.09 6.68 -22.50
N VAL A 471 -29.38 6.87 -21.39
CA VAL A 471 -27.90 6.83 -21.36
C VAL A 471 -27.41 5.47 -21.85
N ARG A 472 -27.96 4.37 -21.36
CA ARG A 472 -27.62 3.00 -21.79
C ARG A 472 -27.82 2.81 -23.30
N ARG A 473 -28.96 3.24 -23.88
CA ARG A 473 -29.22 3.16 -25.33
C ARG A 473 -28.22 3.97 -26.16
N VAL A 474 -27.80 5.13 -25.67
CA VAL A 474 -26.77 5.95 -26.34
C VAL A 474 -25.43 5.22 -26.32
N LEU A 475 -25.02 4.67 -25.18
CA LEU A 475 -23.78 3.91 -25.03
C LEU A 475 -23.79 2.64 -25.91
N GLN A 476 -24.89 1.90 -25.95
CA GLN A 476 -25.05 0.71 -26.82
C GLN A 476 -24.91 1.07 -28.30
N ARG A 477 -25.60 2.14 -28.77
CA ARG A 477 -25.49 2.61 -30.15
C ARG A 477 -24.11 3.10 -30.53
N ALA A 478 -23.37 3.63 -29.56
CA ALA A 478 -21.99 4.09 -29.73
C ALA A 478 -20.95 2.95 -29.66
N GLY A 479 -21.36 1.70 -29.38
CA GLY A 479 -20.44 0.57 -29.14
C GLY A 479 -19.63 0.71 -27.86
N LEU A 480 -20.14 1.46 -26.87
CA LEU A 480 -19.48 1.79 -25.62
C LEU A 480 -20.10 1.08 -24.41
N HIS A 481 -20.98 0.12 -24.65
CA HIS A 481 -21.61 -0.70 -23.62
C HIS A 481 -21.20 -2.16 -23.81
N PRO A 482 -20.96 -2.93 -22.72
CA PRO A 482 -20.53 -4.33 -22.79
C PRO A 482 -21.49 -5.27 -23.51
N GLU A 483 -22.78 -4.93 -23.55
CA GLU A 483 -23.78 -5.69 -24.31
C GLU A 483 -23.85 -5.23 -25.75
N MET A 484 -23.51 -6.13 -26.64
CA MET A 484 -23.77 -6.04 -28.09
C MET A 484 -24.81 -7.07 -28.44
N SER A 485 -25.71 -6.78 -29.36
CA SER A 485 -26.84 -7.65 -29.72
C SER A 485 -26.42 -8.80 -30.64
N SER A 486 -25.50 -9.66 -30.21
CA SER A 486 -25.14 -10.88 -30.92
C SER A 486 -25.73 -12.10 -30.20
N GLU A 487 -26.45 -12.95 -30.91
CA GLU A 487 -26.97 -14.19 -30.36
C GLU A 487 -25.93 -15.31 -30.45
N VAL A 488 -25.71 -16.04 -29.34
CA VAL A 488 -24.93 -17.28 -29.34
C VAL A 488 -25.82 -18.41 -29.90
N ASP A 489 -25.32 -19.10 -30.86
CA ASP A 489 -26.04 -20.10 -31.64
C ASP A 489 -25.41 -21.52 -31.45
N VAL A 490 -24.88 -21.82 -30.24
CA VAL A 490 -24.19 -23.08 -29.91
C VAL A 490 -24.89 -23.76 -28.73
N ASP A 491 -25.08 -25.08 -28.78
CA ASP A 491 -25.55 -25.89 -27.63
C ASP A 491 -24.39 -26.75 -27.11
N LEU A 492 -23.88 -26.41 -25.96
CA LEU A 492 -22.78 -27.07 -25.26
C LEU A 492 -23.27 -27.81 -24.01
N THR A 493 -24.48 -28.38 -24.07
CA THR A 493 -25.00 -29.20 -22.97
C THR A 493 -24.07 -30.37 -22.68
N GLY A 494 -23.64 -30.50 -21.39
CA GLY A 494 -22.70 -31.51 -20.94
C GLY A 494 -21.23 -31.02 -20.87
N ARG A 495 -20.94 -29.82 -21.35
CA ARG A 495 -19.63 -29.17 -21.19
C ARG A 495 -19.58 -28.37 -19.88
N HIS A 496 -18.37 -28.18 -19.38
CA HIS A 496 -18.12 -27.51 -18.09
C HIS A 496 -17.27 -26.26 -18.28
N ALA A 497 -17.73 -25.15 -17.71
CA ALA A 497 -17.00 -23.89 -17.67
C ALA A 497 -16.59 -23.54 -16.23
N LEU A 498 -15.41 -22.99 -16.05
CA LEU A 498 -14.92 -22.40 -14.81
C LEU A 498 -14.77 -20.89 -14.99
N VAL A 499 -15.45 -20.12 -14.15
CA VAL A 499 -15.30 -18.66 -14.06
C VAL A 499 -14.54 -18.33 -12.77
N ILE A 500 -13.36 -17.75 -12.92
CA ILE A 500 -12.49 -17.36 -11.80
C ILE A 500 -12.52 -15.85 -11.63
N ALA A 501 -12.73 -15.41 -10.40
CA ALA A 501 -12.69 -13.99 -10.03
C ALA A 501 -11.91 -13.77 -8.74
N THR A 502 -11.57 -12.52 -8.46
CA THR A 502 -10.75 -12.09 -7.32
C THR A 502 -11.44 -12.28 -5.97
N ASN A 503 -10.66 -12.55 -4.90
CA ASN A 503 -11.10 -12.38 -3.51
C ASN A 503 -10.85 -10.96 -2.99
N HIS A 504 -10.16 -10.10 -3.76
CA HIS A 504 -9.74 -8.81 -3.26
C HIS A 504 -10.82 -7.74 -3.46
N GLY A 505 -11.28 -7.13 -2.35
CA GLY A 505 -12.45 -6.23 -2.32
C GLY A 505 -12.14 -4.76 -2.12
N THR A 506 -10.85 -4.34 -2.06
CA THR A 506 -10.50 -2.94 -1.77
C THR A 506 -9.31 -2.47 -2.59
N LEU A 507 -9.39 -1.27 -3.15
CA LEU A 507 -8.23 -0.58 -3.74
C LEU A 507 -7.33 0.02 -2.66
N GLY A 508 -6.06 0.27 -2.98
CA GLY A 508 -5.04 0.82 -2.10
C GLY A 508 -5.39 2.14 -1.38
N VAL A 509 -6.48 2.77 -1.79
CA VAL A 509 -7.07 3.97 -1.16
C VAL A 509 -8.33 3.62 -0.34
N GLY A 510 -8.56 2.34 0.00
CA GLY A 510 -9.74 1.87 0.76
C GLY A 510 -11.06 1.96 0.01
N ARG A 511 -11.05 2.30 -1.26
CA ARG A 511 -12.25 2.31 -2.09
C ARG A 511 -12.71 0.86 -2.32
N PRO A 512 -13.99 0.54 -2.06
CA PRO A 512 -14.52 -0.78 -2.40
C PRO A 512 -14.33 -1.07 -3.89
N THR A 513 -13.86 -2.27 -4.19
CA THR A 513 -13.69 -2.79 -5.53
C THR A 513 -13.97 -4.29 -5.54
N GLY A 514 -13.46 -5.01 -6.50
CA GLY A 514 -13.64 -6.43 -6.68
C GLY A 514 -13.64 -6.78 -8.15
N VAL A 515 -14.43 -7.79 -8.51
CA VAL A 515 -14.74 -8.10 -9.91
C VAL A 515 -15.64 -7.01 -10.49
N PHE A 516 -15.39 -6.59 -11.71
CA PHE A 516 -16.29 -5.68 -12.40
C PHE A 516 -17.50 -6.50 -12.89
N ALA A 517 -18.73 -6.16 -12.44
CA ALA A 517 -19.90 -7.00 -12.57
C ALA A 517 -20.09 -7.58 -13.99
N SER A 518 -20.09 -6.74 -15.04
CA SER A 518 -20.31 -7.19 -16.41
C SER A 518 -19.17 -8.06 -16.95
N GLU A 519 -17.97 -7.99 -16.39
CA GLU A 519 -16.85 -8.86 -16.79
C GLU A 519 -16.99 -10.29 -16.25
N LEU A 520 -17.82 -10.47 -15.23
CA LEU A 520 -18.20 -11.78 -14.70
C LEU A 520 -19.56 -12.24 -15.25
N THR A 521 -20.57 -11.38 -15.12
CA THR A 521 -21.98 -11.77 -15.37
C THR A 521 -22.28 -12.03 -16.84
N VAL A 522 -21.69 -11.22 -17.75
CA VAL A 522 -21.91 -11.39 -19.18
C VAL A 522 -21.36 -12.75 -19.64
N PRO A 523 -20.08 -13.10 -19.45
CA PRO A 523 -19.59 -14.42 -19.84
C PRO A 523 -20.25 -15.56 -19.08
N TYR A 524 -20.51 -15.40 -17.78
CA TYR A 524 -21.20 -16.42 -16.98
C TYR A 524 -22.53 -16.82 -17.61
N TYR A 525 -23.37 -15.83 -17.94
CA TYR A 525 -24.69 -16.13 -18.52
C TYR A 525 -24.62 -16.56 -19.97
N GLU A 526 -23.63 -16.11 -20.75
CA GLU A 526 -23.41 -16.65 -22.09
C GLU A 526 -23.07 -18.18 -22.05
N PHE A 527 -22.24 -18.58 -21.08
CA PHE A 527 -21.91 -20.01 -20.88
C PHE A 527 -23.12 -20.81 -20.37
N VAL A 528 -23.88 -20.26 -19.41
CA VAL A 528 -25.13 -20.89 -18.93
C VAL A 528 -26.15 -21.00 -20.03
N ASP A 529 -26.34 -19.96 -20.84
CA ASP A 529 -27.33 -19.93 -21.93
C ASP A 529 -26.93 -20.81 -23.09
N ALA A 530 -25.63 -21.08 -23.31
CA ALA A 530 -25.11 -22.09 -24.21
C ALA A 530 -25.31 -23.54 -23.70
N GLY A 531 -25.80 -23.73 -22.47
CA GLY A 531 -26.07 -25.06 -21.89
C GLY A 531 -24.95 -25.64 -21.04
N MET A 532 -23.85 -24.94 -20.84
CA MET A 532 -22.73 -25.41 -20.01
C MET A 532 -23.08 -25.46 -18.53
N THR A 533 -22.45 -26.37 -17.80
CA THR A 533 -22.42 -26.32 -16.34
C THR A 533 -21.34 -25.36 -15.93
N VAL A 534 -21.69 -24.24 -15.23
CA VAL A 534 -20.75 -23.21 -14.88
C VAL A 534 -20.42 -23.26 -13.38
N THR A 535 -19.13 -23.39 -13.05
CA THR A 535 -18.60 -23.29 -11.69
C THR A 535 -17.98 -21.90 -11.50
N VAL A 536 -18.23 -21.27 -10.35
CA VAL A 536 -17.59 -20.01 -9.95
C VAL A 536 -16.58 -20.30 -8.85
N ALA A 537 -15.35 -19.76 -9.01
CA ALA A 537 -14.26 -19.98 -8.08
C ALA A 537 -13.45 -18.70 -7.88
N SER A 538 -12.64 -18.70 -6.83
CA SER A 538 -11.69 -17.64 -6.53
C SER A 538 -10.38 -18.22 -5.99
N PRO A 539 -9.29 -17.45 -5.94
CA PRO A 539 -7.98 -17.97 -5.50
C PRO A 539 -8.03 -18.73 -4.17
N LEU A 540 -8.80 -18.22 -3.20
CA LEU A 540 -8.88 -18.75 -1.82
C LEU A 540 -10.24 -19.36 -1.47
N GLY A 541 -11.20 -19.33 -2.38
CA GLY A 541 -12.62 -19.62 -2.05
C GLY A 541 -13.28 -18.52 -1.23
N GLY A 542 -14.56 -18.71 -0.88
CA GLY A 542 -15.33 -17.74 -0.09
C GLY A 542 -15.87 -16.59 -0.94
N GLU A 543 -15.91 -15.38 -0.37
CA GLU A 543 -16.55 -14.24 -1.02
C GLU A 543 -15.76 -13.70 -2.22
N ILE A 544 -16.47 -13.47 -3.32
CA ILE A 544 -16.02 -12.68 -4.47
C ILE A 544 -16.68 -11.31 -4.38
N PRO A 545 -15.94 -10.25 -3.98
CA PRO A 545 -16.49 -8.91 -3.91
C PRO A 545 -16.77 -8.35 -5.31
N VAL A 546 -17.91 -7.66 -5.47
CA VAL A 546 -18.30 -7.01 -6.72
C VAL A 546 -18.07 -5.51 -6.61
N ASP A 547 -17.41 -4.90 -7.60
CA ASP A 547 -17.15 -3.46 -7.60
C ASP A 547 -18.47 -2.66 -7.63
N PRO A 548 -18.76 -1.83 -6.61
CA PRO A 548 -20.02 -1.09 -6.53
C PRO A 548 -20.23 -0.11 -7.70
N LEU A 549 -19.15 0.36 -8.33
CA LEU A 549 -19.23 1.25 -9.49
C LEU A 549 -19.87 0.54 -10.68
N SER A 550 -19.56 -0.74 -10.89
CA SER A 550 -20.07 -1.54 -11.98
C SER A 550 -21.58 -1.77 -11.89
N LEU A 551 -22.14 -1.70 -10.69
CA LEU A 551 -23.59 -1.88 -10.44
C LEU A 551 -24.41 -0.59 -10.55
N LYS A 552 -23.77 0.55 -10.87
CA LYS A 552 -24.53 1.80 -11.10
C LYS A 552 -25.46 1.68 -12.30
N PRO A 553 -26.69 2.21 -12.24
CA PRO A 553 -27.73 2.02 -13.27
C PRO A 553 -27.30 2.37 -14.70
N ALA A 554 -26.35 3.30 -14.87
CA ALA A 554 -25.86 3.73 -16.18
C ALA A 554 -24.83 2.74 -16.81
N LEU A 555 -24.14 1.94 -16.00
CA LEU A 555 -23.08 1.02 -16.42
C LEU A 555 -23.55 -0.43 -16.43
N ARG A 556 -24.61 -0.73 -15.72
CA ARG A 556 -25.15 -2.06 -15.48
C ARG A 556 -25.74 -2.67 -16.75
N THR A 557 -25.39 -3.92 -17.03
CA THR A 557 -25.90 -4.72 -18.17
C THR A 557 -27.19 -5.47 -17.82
N SER A 558 -27.81 -6.14 -18.78
CA SER A 558 -28.94 -7.05 -18.52
C SER A 558 -28.48 -8.30 -17.78
N ALA A 559 -27.26 -8.74 -18.00
CA ALA A 559 -26.63 -9.83 -17.24
C ALA A 559 -26.45 -9.46 -15.76
N ASP A 560 -26.03 -8.20 -15.47
CA ASP A 560 -25.95 -7.71 -14.09
C ASP A 560 -27.36 -7.62 -13.46
N ASP A 561 -28.35 -7.19 -14.21
CA ASP A 561 -29.74 -7.17 -13.75
C ASP A 561 -30.26 -8.58 -13.45
N ARG A 562 -29.88 -9.57 -14.26
CA ARG A 562 -30.19 -11.00 -14.05
C ARG A 562 -29.52 -11.51 -12.78
N MET A 563 -28.26 -11.21 -12.53
CA MET A 563 -27.53 -11.56 -11.30
C MET A 563 -28.22 -11.02 -10.06
N LEU A 564 -28.71 -9.77 -10.10
CA LEU A 564 -29.41 -9.17 -8.95
C LEU A 564 -30.71 -9.90 -8.59
N GLY A 565 -31.28 -10.66 -9.52
CA GLY A 565 -32.45 -11.53 -9.30
C GLY A 565 -32.11 -13.02 -9.14
N ASP A 566 -30.85 -13.44 -9.28
CA ASP A 566 -30.44 -14.85 -9.29
C ASP A 566 -29.85 -15.29 -7.95
N PRO A 567 -30.59 -16.05 -7.11
CA PRO A 567 -30.08 -16.54 -5.84
C PRO A 567 -28.88 -17.48 -5.98
N SER A 568 -28.81 -18.25 -7.07
CA SER A 568 -27.77 -19.26 -7.30
C SER A 568 -26.42 -18.60 -7.52
N LEU A 569 -26.36 -17.60 -8.41
CA LEU A 569 -25.12 -16.86 -8.67
C LEU A 569 -24.72 -16.03 -7.43
N LYS A 570 -25.67 -15.43 -6.72
CA LYS A 570 -25.38 -14.72 -5.45
C LYS A 570 -24.77 -15.64 -4.41
N ALA A 571 -25.30 -16.83 -4.23
CA ALA A 571 -24.73 -17.82 -3.33
C ALA A 571 -23.30 -18.22 -3.76
N ALA A 572 -23.08 -18.43 -5.07
CA ALA A 572 -21.76 -18.74 -5.61
C ALA A 572 -20.75 -17.59 -5.42
N LEU A 573 -21.18 -16.32 -5.48
CA LEU A 573 -20.33 -15.16 -5.21
C LEU A 573 -20.03 -14.99 -3.72
N THR A 574 -20.97 -15.34 -2.84
CA THR A 574 -20.77 -15.26 -1.39
C THR A 574 -19.88 -16.39 -0.86
N SER A 575 -19.93 -17.56 -1.49
CA SER A 575 -19.21 -18.77 -1.06
C SER A 575 -18.68 -19.54 -2.28
N SER A 576 -17.75 -18.90 -3.01
CA SER A 576 -17.10 -19.51 -4.15
C SER A 576 -16.17 -20.66 -3.73
N ARG A 577 -15.88 -21.54 -4.66
CA ARG A 577 -14.91 -22.62 -4.44
C ARG A 577 -13.48 -22.10 -4.54
N ALA A 578 -12.56 -22.64 -3.74
CA ALA A 578 -11.14 -22.36 -3.94
C ALA A 578 -10.65 -23.06 -5.21
N VAL A 579 -9.88 -22.34 -6.05
CA VAL A 579 -9.33 -22.91 -7.30
C VAL A 579 -8.48 -24.14 -7.03
N GLY A 580 -7.75 -24.17 -5.90
CA GLY A 580 -6.91 -25.30 -5.51
C GLY A 580 -7.66 -26.59 -5.18
N ASP A 581 -8.95 -26.50 -4.84
CA ASP A 581 -9.78 -27.65 -4.47
C ASP A 581 -10.53 -28.26 -5.67
N LEU A 582 -10.30 -27.71 -6.87
CA LEU A 582 -10.99 -28.14 -8.09
C LEU A 582 -10.16 -29.18 -8.86
N ASP A 583 -10.82 -30.19 -9.38
CA ASP A 583 -10.25 -31.02 -10.43
C ASP A 583 -10.36 -30.27 -11.77
N ILE A 584 -9.27 -29.63 -12.14
CA ILE A 584 -9.23 -28.75 -13.31
C ILE A 584 -9.41 -29.49 -14.62
N SER A 585 -9.18 -30.81 -14.64
CA SER A 585 -9.33 -31.64 -15.84
C SER A 585 -10.78 -31.80 -16.31
N GLN A 586 -11.74 -31.44 -15.45
CA GLN A 586 -13.17 -31.52 -15.76
C GLN A 586 -13.70 -30.31 -16.55
N PHE A 587 -12.88 -29.25 -16.72
CA PHE A 587 -13.30 -28.01 -17.35
C PHE A 587 -12.81 -27.91 -18.79
N ASP A 588 -13.75 -27.73 -19.71
CA ASP A 588 -13.48 -27.49 -21.13
C ASP A 588 -13.05 -26.05 -21.39
N LEU A 589 -13.46 -25.13 -20.48
CA LEU A 589 -13.23 -23.70 -20.60
C LEU A 589 -12.92 -23.10 -19.22
N ILE A 590 -11.90 -22.22 -19.18
CA ILE A 590 -11.56 -21.41 -18.00
C ILE A 590 -11.56 -19.94 -18.38
N TYR A 591 -12.38 -19.16 -17.70
CA TYR A 591 -12.51 -17.73 -17.92
C TYR A 591 -12.13 -16.93 -16.65
N PHE A 592 -11.27 -15.92 -16.81
CA PHE A 592 -10.87 -15.00 -15.77
C PHE A 592 -11.63 -13.68 -15.89
N ALA A 593 -12.50 -13.41 -14.95
CA ALA A 593 -13.19 -12.14 -14.83
C ALA A 593 -12.23 -11.08 -14.27
N GLY A 594 -12.16 -9.92 -14.91
CA GLY A 594 -11.32 -8.82 -14.45
C GLY A 594 -11.98 -7.96 -13.39
N GLY A 595 -11.65 -6.68 -13.40
CA GLY A 595 -11.93 -5.73 -12.33
C GLY A 595 -10.66 -5.42 -11.56
N TRP A 596 -10.67 -4.32 -10.80
CA TRP A 596 -9.47 -3.85 -10.13
C TRP A 596 -8.93 -4.80 -9.05
N GLY A 597 -9.80 -5.60 -8.42
CA GLY A 597 -9.40 -6.60 -7.44
C GLY A 597 -8.46 -7.65 -8.01
N ALA A 598 -8.64 -8.04 -9.26
CA ALA A 598 -7.83 -9.03 -9.97
C ALA A 598 -6.33 -8.66 -10.04
N ALA A 599 -6.01 -7.36 -9.98
CA ALA A 599 -4.63 -6.88 -9.96
C ALA A 599 -3.86 -7.21 -8.67
N PHE A 600 -4.53 -7.72 -7.64
CA PHE A 600 -3.93 -8.00 -6.34
C PHE A 600 -3.67 -9.49 -6.11
N ASP A 601 -4.45 -10.37 -6.70
CA ASP A 601 -4.41 -11.78 -6.35
C ASP A 601 -4.34 -12.76 -7.55
N LEU A 602 -4.87 -12.43 -8.73
CA LEU A 602 -4.88 -13.40 -9.84
C LEU A 602 -3.47 -13.68 -10.39
N GLY A 603 -2.68 -12.64 -10.61
CA GLY A 603 -1.35 -12.77 -11.23
C GLY A 603 -0.25 -13.21 -10.26
N THR A 604 -0.52 -13.21 -8.95
CA THR A 604 0.44 -13.58 -7.91
C THR A 604 0.19 -14.97 -7.32
N SER A 605 -0.91 -15.64 -7.67
CA SER A 605 -1.30 -16.93 -7.11
C SER A 605 -0.58 -18.11 -7.78
N PRO A 606 0.34 -18.81 -7.09
CA PRO A 606 0.98 -20.01 -7.64
C PRO A 606 -0.03 -21.14 -7.91
N VAL A 607 -1.09 -21.23 -7.09
CA VAL A 607 -2.15 -22.22 -7.24
C VAL A 607 -2.90 -22.02 -8.56
N ILE A 608 -3.26 -20.76 -8.90
CA ILE A 608 -3.84 -20.45 -10.22
C ILE A 608 -2.88 -20.84 -11.34
N GLY A 609 -1.59 -20.49 -11.20
CA GLY A 609 -0.58 -20.82 -12.22
C GLY A 609 -0.47 -22.33 -12.47
N GLU A 610 -0.46 -23.13 -11.41
CA GLU A 610 -0.43 -24.60 -11.52
C GLU A 610 -1.69 -25.15 -12.20
N GLN A 611 -2.86 -24.68 -11.81
CA GLN A 611 -4.13 -25.14 -12.39
C GLN A 611 -4.29 -24.73 -13.86
N VAL A 612 -3.91 -23.51 -14.22
CA VAL A 612 -3.92 -23.04 -15.62
C VAL A 612 -2.92 -23.83 -16.47
N THR A 613 -1.74 -24.16 -15.91
CA THR A 613 -0.76 -25.03 -16.58
C THR A 613 -1.36 -26.40 -16.92
N LYS A 614 -2.04 -27.04 -15.96
CA LYS A 614 -2.72 -28.32 -16.14
C LYS A 614 -3.85 -28.21 -17.15
N ALA A 615 -4.69 -27.17 -17.05
CA ALA A 615 -5.80 -26.94 -17.97
C ALA A 615 -5.34 -26.74 -19.42
N ASN A 616 -4.29 -25.94 -19.61
CA ASN A 616 -3.69 -25.76 -20.93
C ASN A 616 -3.15 -27.08 -21.51
N ALA A 617 -2.48 -27.88 -20.69
CA ALA A 617 -1.99 -29.21 -21.11
C ALA A 617 -3.13 -30.18 -21.49
N ASN A 618 -4.30 -30.03 -20.87
CA ASN A 618 -5.51 -30.80 -21.18
C ASN A 618 -6.30 -30.23 -22.36
N GLY A 619 -5.87 -29.15 -23.00
CA GLY A 619 -6.50 -28.56 -24.17
C GLY A 619 -7.70 -27.66 -23.84
N ALA A 620 -7.92 -27.23 -22.60
CA ALA A 620 -8.97 -26.30 -22.23
C ALA A 620 -8.81 -24.95 -22.95
N VAL A 621 -9.95 -24.33 -23.29
CA VAL A 621 -9.95 -22.95 -23.79
C VAL A 621 -9.79 -21.99 -22.63
N LEU A 622 -8.80 -21.09 -22.72
CA LEU A 622 -8.46 -20.12 -21.70
C LEU A 622 -8.88 -18.73 -22.15
N GLY A 623 -9.52 -17.96 -21.27
CA GLY A 623 -9.91 -16.60 -21.63
C GLY A 623 -9.95 -15.64 -20.45
N GLY A 624 -10.07 -14.36 -20.78
CA GLY A 624 -10.24 -13.30 -19.77
C GLY A 624 -10.25 -11.92 -20.38
N VAL A 625 -10.80 -10.96 -19.64
CA VAL A 625 -10.84 -9.55 -20.06
C VAL A 625 -10.28 -8.63 -19.00
N CYS A 626 -9.87 -7.43 -19.41
CA CYS A 626 -9.42 -6.37 -18.53
C CYS A 626 -8.20 -6.80 -17.67
N HIS A 627 -8.34 -6.97 -16.37
CA HIS A 627 -7.31 -7.52 -15.47
C HIS A 627 -7.30 -9.06 -15.43
N GLY A 628 -8.32 -9.71 -15.97
CA GLY A 628 -8.43 -11.19 -15.97
C GLY A 628 -7.21 -11.93 -16.51
N PRO A 629 -6.60 -11.49 -17.64
CA PRO A 629 -5.40 -12.14 -18.19
C PRO A 629 -4.18 -12.20 -17.27
N LEU A 630 -4.15 -11.47 -16.15
CA LEU A 630 -3.16 -11.66 -15.11
C LEU A 630 -3.13 -13.10 -14.57
N GLY A 631 -4.27 -13.81 -14.58
CA GLY A 631 -4.35 -15.21 -14.16
C GLY A 631 -3.45 -16.17 -14.96
N PHE A 632 -2.93 -15.74 -16.10
CA PHE A 632 -2.01 -16.55 -16.92
C PHE A 632 -0.52 -16.40 -16.53
N LEU A 633 -0.16 -15.39 -15.72
CA LEU A 633 1.23 -15.03 -15.48
C LEU A 633 2.08 -16.13 -14.81
N GLN A 634 1.48 -16.88 -13.88
CA GLN A 634 2.21 -17.92 -13.16
C GLN A 634 2.19 -19.28 -13.89
N ALA A 635 1.41 -19.42 -14.95
CA ALA A 635 1.30 -20.65 -15.73
C ALA A 635 2.53 -20.87 -16.61
N LYS A 636 2.83 -22.15 -16.88
CA LYS A 636 4.03 -22.58 -17.61
C LYS A 636 3.68 -23.42 -18.83
N ASN A 637 4.51 -23.30 -19.86
CA ASN A 637 4.60 -24.24 -20.95
C ASN A 637 5.33 -25.54 -20.52
N PRO A 638 5.24 -26.65 -21.29
CA PRO A 638 5.94 -27.88 -20.99
C PRO A 638 7.46 -27.75 -20.86
N ASP A 639 8.05 -26.75 -21.49
CA ASP A 639 9.48 -26.44 -21.43
C ASP A 639 9.87 -25.56 -20.21
N GLY A 640 8.89 -25.24 -19.34
CA GLY A 640 9.08 -24.39 -18.17
C GLY A 640 9.04 -22.88 -18.44
N SER A 641 8.94 -22.45 -19.69
CA SER A 641 8.75 -21.03 -20.03
C SER A 641 7.37 -20.51 -19.60
N PRO A 642 7.20 -19.20 -19.39
CA PRO A 642 5.87 -18.63 -19.11
C PRO A 642 4.85 -19.00 -20.20
N LEU A 643 3.63 -19.37 -19.84
CA LEU A 643 2.57 -19.72 -20.78
C LEU A 643 2.33 -18.63 -21.83
N VAL A 644 2.42 -17.37 -21.42
CA VAL A 644 2.16 -16.20 -22.25
C VAL A 644 3.34 -15.81 -23.15
N ALA A 645 4.52 -16.40 -22.97
CA ALA A 645 5.72 -16.06 -23.75
C ALA A 645 5.52 -16.37 -25.24
N GLY A 646 5.71 -15.36 -26.10
CA GLY A 646 5.49 -15.44 -27.53
C GLY A 646 4.03 -15.50 -27.99
N ARG A 647 3.05 -15.52 -27.04
CA ARG A 647 1.62 -15.53 -27.36
C ARG A 647 1.08 -14.11 -27.55
N ARG A 648 0.16 -13.96 -28.50
CA ARG A 648 -0.56 -12.69 -28.71
C ARG A 648 -1.69 -12.56 -27.71
N LEU A 649 -1.69 -11.48 -26.95
CA LEU A 649 -2.66 -11.22 -25.88
C LEU A 649 -3.08 -9.76 -25.85
N THR A 650 -4.24 -9.48 -25.26
CA THR A 650 -4.68 -8.14 -24.87
C THR A 650 -5.21 -8.15 -23.44
N ALA A 651 -5.16 -7.01 -22.79
CA ALA A 651 -5.72 -6.77 -21.47
C ALA A 651 -5.92 -5.25 -21.30
N VAL A 652 -6.31 -4.78 -20.10
CA VAL A 652 -6.36 -3.36 -19.83
C VAL A 652 -4.98 -2.72 -20.00
N THR A 653 -4.96 -1.58 -20.72
CA THR A 653 -3.71 -0.88 -21.03
C THR A 653 -3.26 0.01 -19.88
N ASP A 654 -1.97 0.26 -19.76
CA ASP A 654 -1.42 1.24 -18.81
C ASP A 654 -2.05 2.63 -19.00
N LYS A 655 -2.37 3.00 -20.25
CA LYS A 655 -3.08 4.23 -20.57
C LYS A 655 -4.50 4.24 -19.99
N GLN A 656 -5.25 3.15 -20.10
CA GLN A 656 -6.60 3.05 -19.50
C GLN A 656 -6.54 3.13 -17.97
N VAL A 657 -5.56 2.49 -17.35
CA VAL A 657 -5.31 2.59 -15.90
C VAL A 657 -5.11 4.05 -15.48
N GLN A 658 -4.29 4.79 -16.23
CA GLN A 658 -4.06 6.22 -16.01
C GLN A 658 -5.32 7.07 -16.26
N GLU A 659 -6.07 6.81 -17.33
CA GLU A 659 -7.32 7.51 -17.66
C GLU A 659 -8.39 7.37 -16.57
N LEU A 660 -8.42 6.26 -15.88
CA LEU A 660 -9.36 5.96 -14.79
C LEU A 660 -8.84 6.40 -13.42
N GLY A 661 -7.60 6.90 -13.35
CA GLY A 661 -7.01 7.43 -12.13
C GLY A 661 -6.74 6.38 -11.04
N ILE A 662 -6.65 5.10 -11.40
CA ILE A 662 -6.42 3.99 -10.47
C ILE A 662 -5.04 3.39 -10.75
N THR A 663 -4.00 4.13 -10.39
CA THR A 663 -2.60 3.77 -10.64
C THR A 663 -1.93 3.01 -9.49
N SER A 664 -2.64 2.81 -8.39
CA SER A 664 -2.11 2.21 -7.15
C SER A 664 -2.30 0.69 -7.06
N THR A 665 -2.64 0.01 -8.15
CA THR A 665 -2.71 -1.45 -8.18
C THR A 665 -1.30 -2.06 -8.26
N PRO A 666 -1.04 -3.18 -7.55
CA PRO A 666 0.29 -3.79 -7.52
C PRO A 666 0.72 -4.36 -8.87
N GLN A 667 -0.24 -4.80 -9.70
CA GLN A 667 0.01 -5.33 -11.03
C GLN A 667 -0.71 -4.53 -12.09
N HIS A 668 0.00 -4.23 -13.19
CA HIS A 668 -0.54 -3.57 -14.38
C HIS A 668 -0.53 -4.57 -15.53
N PRO A 669 -1.68 -5.03 -16.02
CA PRO A 669 -1.77 -6.15 -16.96
C PRO A 669 -0.90 -5.99 -18.21
N GLU A 670 -0.93 -4.86 -18.89
CA GLU A 670 -0.08 -4.63 -20.07
C GLU A 670 1.40 -4.81 -19.73
N ARG A 671 1.88 -4.18 -18.67
CA ARG A 671 3.30 -4.24 -18.27
C ARG A 671 3.69 -5.65 -17.85
N GLU A 672 2.88 -6.30 -17.02
CA GLU A 672 3.20 -7.64 -16.50
C GLU A 672 3.22 -8.69 -17.62
N LEU A 673 2.23 -8.66 -18.53
CA LEU A 673 2.17 -9.58 -19.67
C LEU A 673 3.35 -9.36 -20.64
N ARG A 674 3.71 -8.11 -20.95
CA ARG A 674 4.91 -7.81 -21.76
C ARG A 674 6.18 -8.30 -21.08
N THR A 675 6.32 -8.12 -19.78
CA THR A 675 7.47 -8.59 -19.00
C THR A 675 7.58 -10.11 -19.02
N ALA A 676 6.45 -10.81 -18.99
CA ALA A 676 6.40 -12.26 -19.14
C ALA A 676 6.61 -12.77 -20.57
N GLY A 677 6.87 -11.90 -21.53
CA GLY A 677 7.21 -12.22 -22.91
C GLY A 677 6.02 -12.29 -23.86
N ALA A 678 4.83 -11.82 -23.49
CA ALA A 678 3.67 -11.78 -24.37
C ALA A 678 3.84 -10.72 -25.48
N ILE A 679 3.28 -11.03 -26.66
CA ILE A 679 3.09 -10.06 -27.75
C ILE A 679 1.77 -9.34 -27.47
N PHE A 680 1.86 -8.23 -26.75
CA PHE A 680 0.68 -7.48 -26.30
C PHE A 680 0.13 -6.60 -27.41
N GLU A 681 -1.15 -6.74 -27.69
CA GLU A 681 -1.89 -5.96 -28.68
C GLU A 681 -2.96 -5.10 -28.00
N SER A 682 -3.18 -3.91 -28.51
CA SER A 682 -4.25 -3.03 -28.02
C SER A 682 -4.74 -2.09 -29.11
N THR A 683 -5.98 -1.65 -28.97
CA THR A 683 -6.55 -0.60 -29.81
C THR A 683 -6.60 0.69 -29.02
N HIS A 684 -5.94 1.72 -29.55
CA HIS A 684 -5.95 3.06 -28.97
C HIS A 684 -7.05 3.90 -29.63
N ARG A 685 -8.01 4.34 -28.83
CA ARG A 685 -8.94 5.40 -29.18
C ARG A 685 -8.57 6.69 -28.44
N ARG A 686 -9.32 7.77 -28.64
CA ARG A 686 -9.14 9.02 -27.89
C ARG A 686 -9.08 8.75 -26.39
N ARG A 687 -9.84 7.75 -25.91
CA ARG A 687 -9.76 7.18 -24.55
C ARG A 687 -9.84 5.66 -24.63
N ASP A 688 -8.92 4.95 -24.01
CA ASP A 688 -8.79 3.49 -24.13
C ASP A 688 -9.93 2.74 -23.44
N PHE A 689 -10.57 3.30 -22.40
CA PHE A 689 -11.75 2.67 -21.80
C PHE A 689 -12.96 2.60 -22.72
N LEU A 690 -12.93 3.29 -23.88
CA LEU A 690 -13.92 3.19 -24.96
C LEU A 690 -13.51 2.15 -26.02
N ALA A 691 -12.36 1.52 -25.89
CA ALA A 691 -11.92 0.49 -26.83
C ALA A 691 -12.82 -0.76 -26.71
N ASN A 692 -12.98 -1.44 -27.84
CA ASN A 692 -13.57 -2.77 -27.92
C ASN A 692 -12.63 -3.60 -28.79
N HIS A 693 -11.71 -4.33 -28.12
CA HIS A 693 -10.63 -5.06 -28.77
C HIS A 693 -10.43 -6.43 -28.10
N TRP A 694 -10.19 -7.42 -28.91
CA TRP A 694 -9.95 -8.80 -28.49
C TRP A 694 -8.87 -9.45 -29.34
N VAL A 695 -8.22 -10.46 -28.77
CA VAL A 695 -7.16 -11.23 -29.43
C VAL A 695 -7.45 -12.71 -29.23
N VAL A 696 -7.27 -13.49 -30.29
CA VAL A 696 -7.30 -14.96 -30.26
C VAL A 696 -5.93 -15.46 -30.68
N ASP A 697 -5.37 -16.34 -29.88
CA ASP A 697 -4.11 -17.03 -30.16
C ASP A 697 -4.22 -18.50 -29.71
N GLY A 698 -4.47 -19.40 -30.67
CA GLY A 698 -4.74 -20.80 -30.38
C GLY A 698 -5.94 -20.97 -29.44
N ASN A 699 -5.72 -21.58 -28.29
CA ASN A 699 -6.72 -21.81 -27.25
C ASN A 699 -6.85 -20.64 -26.24
N ILE A 700 -6.18 -19.51 -26.45
CA ILE A 700 -6.28 -18.33 -25.57
C ILE A 700 -7.07 -17.22 -26.24
N VAL A 701 -8.08 -16.70 -25.54
CA VAL A 701 -8.96 -15.62 -25.99
C VAL A 701 -8.98 -14.50 -24.97
N THR A 702 -8.50 -13.31 -25.33
CA THR A 702 -8.42 -12.18 -24.39
C THR A 702 -9.12 -10.94 -24.90
N GLY A 703 -9.63 -10.09 -23.99
CA GLY A 703 -10.27 -8.83 -24.28
C GLY A 703 -9.65 -7.65 -23.49
N GLN A 704 -9.56 -6.48 -24.16
CA GLN A 704 -8.87 -5.31 -23.60
C GLN A 704 -9.56 -4.75 -22.35
N ASN A 705 -10.90 -4.76 -22.34
CA ASN A 705 -11.70 -4.24 -21.22
C ASN A 705 -13.11 -4.85 -21.21
N GLN A 706 -13.98 -4.35 -20.33
CA GLN A 706 -15.36 -4.82 -20.18
C GLN A 706 -16.18 -4.83 -21.49
N ASN A 707 -15.86 -3.93 -22.44
CA ASN A 707 -16.62 -3.87 -23.70
C ASN A 707 -16.40 -5.09 -24.61
N ALA A 708 -15.33 -5.85 -24.37
CA ALA A 708 -15.02 -7.05 -25.10
C ALA A 708 -15.57 -8.34 -24.44
N ALA A 709 -16.20 -8.26 -23.26
CA ALA A 709 -16.57 -9.43 -22.47
C ALA A 709 -17.50 -10.39 -23.21
N GLU A 710 -18.57 -9.88 -23.84
CA GLU A 710 -19.50 -10.70 -24.63
C GLU A 710 -18.79 -11.36 -25.83
N LYS A 711 -17.96 -10.60 -26.55
CA LYS A 711 -17.25 -11.13 -27.72
C LYS A 711 -16.22 -12.21 -27.36
N VAL A 712 -15.52 -12.02 -26.24
CA VAL A 712 -14.58 -13.02 -25.71
C VAL A 712 -15.33 -14.31 -25.35
N ALA A 713 -16.45 -14.19 -24.62
CA ALA A 713 -17.28 -15.35 -24.28
C ALA A 713 -17.73 -16.12 -25.52
N HIS A 714 -18.24 -15.42 -26.55
CA HIS A 714 -18.68 -16.06 -27.81
C HIS A 714 -17.53 -16.77 -28.53
N LEU A 715 -16.36 -16.14 -28.63
CA LEU A 715 -15.17 -16.74 -29.26
C LEU A 715 -14.69 -17.98 -28.50
N MET A 716 -14.82 -17.99 -27.16
CA MET A 716 -14.48 -19.14 -26.33
C MET A 716 -15.50 -20.30 -26.56
N LEU A 717 -16.80 -19.97 -26.68
CA LEU A 717 -17.84 -20.95 -26.99
C LEU A 717 -17.64 -21.55 -28.41
N ASP A 718 -17.31 -20.69 -29.38
CA ASP A 718 -17.02 -21.12 -30.77
C ASP A 718 -15.77 -22.04 -30.83
N ALA A 719 -14.81 -21.87 -29.93
CA ALA A 719 -13.60 -22.69 -29.88
C ALA A 719 -13.83 -24.10 -29.28
N ILE A 720 -14.95 -24.32 -28.58
CA ILE A 720 -15.32 -25.62 -27.99
C ILE A 720 -16.33 -26.38 -28.89
N GLY A 721 -17.21 -25.65 -29.59
CA GLY A 721 -18.24 -26.21 -30.49
C GLY A 721 -17.71 -26.53 -31.84
#